data_6ffee51a6b12395bbc23b75ca63d88d8
#
_entry.id   6ffee51a6b12395bbc23b75ca63d88d8
#
_cell.length_a   1.000
_cell.length_b   1.000
_cell.length_c   1.000
_cell.angle_alpha   90.00
_cell.angle_beta   90.00
_cell.angle_gamma   90.00
#
_symmetry.space_group_name_H-M   'P 1'
#
loop_
_entity.id
_entity.type
_entity.pdbx_description
1 polymer ?
#
loop_
_entity_poly.entity_id
_entity_poly.type
_entity_poly.pdbx_seq_one_letter_code
_entity_poly.pdbx_strand_id
1 'polypeptide(L)'
;MQKSLVSLAWVFAAILGAICLGVLALHKGESINTLWLVVASACIYSIGYRFYSHFIAYRVLKLDDNRATPACVRNDGRDFVPTDKAITFGHHFAAIAGAGPLVGPILAAQMGYLPSILWILIGSVLGGCVHDFVVLFASIRRDGKSLGEMIKLEMGQFVGMIASLGILGIMLIIIAILAMVVVKALAHSPWGFFTIAMTIPIAILMGLYMRFFRPHKILEVSIIGFILLIIAIYAGKYVSLDPKLASIFTFDASSLAWMIMGYGFVASILPVWFLLAPRDYLSTFLKIGVIGVLVVAIVFVAPPLQIPKITPFVDGSGPVFAGSVFPFLFITVACGTISGFHALISSGTTPKMLAKESDARLVGYGSMVMESVVALMALVCAGILHPGLYFAINSPEVSIGKDIADAASVISSWGFSISAEEINEMTKNIGESSILSRTGGAPTFAIGLAMIVYHILGDPSVMAFWYHFAILFEALFILTAVDAGTRTARFMIQDLLGNVYKPLGNLSSYKAGIFATLLCVAGWGYFLYQGTIDPKGGIYTLWPLFGVSNQMLAGMALLLVTVVLFKMGRFKGAMISALPAVLILSITFYSGILKVVPKSNDSVLNNVSHVAQMQIIKEKIALTTDEKALKTLQKSFFNHAIDAILCVFFMLVALLVLIVSVRICSNAYFKNQIYPPLAETPYIKAT
;
A
#
# COMPACT_ATOMS: atom_id res chain seq x y z
N MET A 1 -26.98 18.56 29.16
CA MET A 1 -26.12 19.61 28.56
C MET A 1 -24.89 19.03 27.87
N GLN A 2 -24.03 18.26 28.52
CA GLN A 2 -22.81 17.72 27.90
C GLN A 2 -23.06 16.79 26.68
N LYS A 3 -24.06 15.89 26.74
CA LYS A 3 -24.43 15.03 25.59
C LYS A 3 -24.98 15.81 24.40
N SER A 4 -25.70 16.89 24.65
CA SER A 4 -26.25 17.74 23.58
C SER A 4 -25.17 18.60 22.90
N LEU A 5 -24.16 19.10 23.65
CA LEU A 5 -23.00 19.79 23.10
C LEU A 5 -22.14 18.89 22.23
N VAL A 6 -21.89 17.65 22.66
CA VAL A 6 -21.17 16.65 21.86
C VAL A 6 -21.92 16.31 20.56
N SER A 7 -23.26 16.18 20.63
CA SER A 7 -24.07 15.95 19.43
C SER A 7 -24.00 17.14 18.46
N LEU A 8 -24.07 18.37 18.96
CA LEU A 8 -23.96 19.60 18.16
C LEU A 8 -22.59 19.71 17.46
N ALA A 9 -21.50 19.36 18.17
CA ALA A 9 -20.15 19.37 17.59
C ALA A 9 -20.04 18.39 16.40
N TRP A 10 -20.66 17.22 16.47
CA TRP A 10 -20.67 16.27 15.37
C TRP A 10 -21.52 16.72 14.17
N VAL A 11 -22.67 17.38 14.43
CA VAL A 11 -23.48 18.01 13.38
C VAL A 11 -22.68 19.11 12.68
N PHE A 12 -21.99 19.96 13.47
CA PHE A 12 -21.10 20.99 12.90
C PHE A 12 -19.98 20.37 12.05
N ALA A 13 -19.32 19.30 12.53
CA ALA A 13 -18.30 18.61 11.76
C ALA A 13 -18.84 18.02 10.44
N ALA A 14 -20.07 17.49 10.46
CA ALA A 14 -20.71 16.98 9.24
C ALA A 14 -21.01 18.09 8.22
N ILE A 15 -21.55 19.22 8.68
CA ILE A 15 -21.84 20.39 7.84
C ILE A 15 -20.54 20.98 7.29
N LEU A 16 -19.53 21.18 8.14
CA LEU A 16 -18.22 21.69 7.73
C LEU A 16 -17.57 20.80 6.68
N GLY A 17 -17.57 19.48 6.89
CA GLY A 17 -17.06 18.51 5.93
C GLY A 17 -17.79 18.57 4.58
N ALA A 18 -19.12 18.68 4.61
CA ALA A 18 -19.94 18.82 3.40
C ALA A 18 -19.65 20.12 2.65
N ILE A 19 -19.51 21.24 3.37
CA ILE A 19 -19.16 22.54 2.77
C ILE A 19 -17.77 22.47 2.12
N CYS A 20 -16.76 21.96 2.85
CA CYS A 20 -15.39 21.85 2.33
C CYS A 20 -15.34 20.96 1.07
N LEU A 21 -16.03 19.81 1.09
CA LEU A 21 -16.11 18.93 -0.08
C LEU A 21 -16.88 19.60 -1.24
N GLY A 22 -17.95 20.33 -0.93
CA GLY A 22 -18.72 21.12 -1.90
C GLY A 22 -17.86 22.18 -2.57
N VAL A 23 -17.04 22.90 -1.83
CA VAL A 23 -16.09 23.88 -2.38
C VAL A 23 -15.10 23.19 -3.33
N LEU A 24 -14.48 22.09 -2.91
CA LEU A 24 -13.56 21.33 -3.76
C LEU A 24 -14.19 20.84 -5.07
N ALA A 25 -15.47 20.43 -5.02
CA ALA A 25 -16.18 19.89 -6.17
C ALA A 25 -16.73 20.96 -7.11
N LEU A 26 -17.29 22.05 -6.58
CA LEU A 26 -18.12 23.00 -7.33
C LEU A 26 -17.38 24.29 -7.69
N HIS A 27 -16.23 24.58 -7.07
CA HIS A 27 -15.51 25.82 -7.30
C HIS A 27 -15.16 26.03 -8.79
N LYS A 28 -15.40 27.24 -9.27
CA LYS A 28 -15.08 27.66 -10.64
C LYS A 28 -14.32 29.00 -10.57
N GLY A 29 -13.09 29.05 -11.09
CA GLY A 29 -12.31 30.28 -11.21
C GLY A 29 -10.97 30.21 -10.50
N GLU A 30 -10.80 30.91 -9.37
CA GLU A 30 -9.52 31.00 -8.65
C GLU A 30 -9.00 29.66 -8.11
N SER A 31 -7.68 29.60 -7.85
CA SER A 31 -7.05 28.39 -7.31
C SER A 31 -7.61 28.02 -5.93
N ILE A 32 -7.96 26.75 -5.75
CA ILE A 32 -8.44 26.23 -4.46
C ILE A 32 -7.27 25.99 -3.52
N ASN A 33 -7.50 26.36 -2.26
CA ASN A 33 -6.56 26.14 -1.17
C ASN A 33 -6.62 24.67 -0.65
N THR A 34 -5.47 24.09 -0.38
CA THR A 34 -5.33 22.72 0.17
C THR A 34 -6.00 22.54 1.53
N LEU A 35 -6.22 23.61 2.30
CA LEU A 35 -6.87 23.56 3.60
C LEU A 35 -8.29 22.96 3.51
N TRP A 36 -9.04 23.26 2.44
CA TRP A 36 -10.36 22.67 2.23
C TRP A 36 -10.32 21.14 2.19
N LEU A 37 -9.28 20.56 1.57
CA LEU A 37 -9.08 19.12 1.51
C LEU A 37 -8.78 18.53 2.89
N VAL A 38 -7.86 19.16 3.64
CA VAL A 38 -7.48 18.71 4.99
C VAL A 38 -8.69 18.74 5.92
N VAL A 39 -9.46 19.82 5.92
CA VAL A 39 -10.65 19.95 6.78
C VAL A 39 -11.75 18.96 6.37
N ALA A 40 -12.02 18.80 5.07
CA ALA A 40 -12.99 17.82 4.58
C ALA A 40 -12.62 16.40 5.02
N SER A 41 -11.36 16.00 4.85
CA SER A 41 -10.88 14.67 5.23
C SER A 41 -10.93 14.44 6.74
N ALA A 42 -10.51 15.42 7.54
CA ALA A 42 -10.56 15.34 9.00
C ALA A 42 -12.00 15.15 9.50
N CYS A 43 -12.96 15.89 8.95
CA CYS A 43 -14.38 15.74 9.29
C CYS A 43 -14.91 14.36 8.90
N ILE A 44 -14.71 13.93 7.65
CA ILE A 44 -15.23 12.66 7.12
C ILE A 44 -14.65 11.48 7.88
N TYR A 45 -13.32 11.45 8.11
CA TYR A 45 -12.66 10.36 8.83
C TYR A 45 -13.03 10.31 10.30
N SER A 46 -13.16 11.46 10.96
CA SER A 46 -13.60 11.51 12.36
C SER A 46 -15.02 10.97 12.52
N ILE A 47 -15.94 11.33 11.64
CA ILE A 47 -17.31 10.82 11.61
C ILE A 47 -17.32 9.31 11.31
N GLY A 48 -16.58 8.87 10.29
CA GLY A 48 -16.43 7.47 9.92
C GLY A 48 -15.92 6.62 11.08
N TYR A 49 -14.83 7.06 11.72
CA TYR A 49 -14.27 6.34 12.86
C TYR A 49 -15.21 6.38 14.09
N ARG A 50 -15.86 7.52 14.40
CA ARG A 50 -16.69 7.64 15.59
C ARG A 50 -17.99 6.83 15.48
N PHE A 51 -18.68 6.95 14.36
CA PHE A 51 -20.04 6.41 14.21
C PHE A 51 -20.05 5.10 13.42
N TYR A 52 -19.45 5.08 12.23
CA TYR A 52 -19.55 3.93 11.35
C TYR A 52 -18.73 2.73 11.86
N SER A 53 -17.49 2.95 12.28
CA SER A 53 -16.72 1.86 12.89
C SER A 53 -17.33 1.34 14.19
N HIS A 54 -17.95 2.21 15.00
CA HIS A 54 -18.67 1.81 16.21
C HIS A 54 -19.90 0.94 15.88
N PHE A 55 -20.67 1.35 14.86
CA PHE A 55 -21.78 0.55 14.36
C PHE A 55 -21.32 -0.85 13.91
N ILE A 56 -20.24 -0.91 13.12
CA ILE A 56 -19.66 -2.19 12.69
C ILE A 56 -19.24 -3.03 13.88
N ALA A 57 -18.45 -2.46 14.82
CA ALA A 57 -17.90 -3.16 15.97
C ALA A 57 -18.98 -3.81 16.84
N TYR A 58 -20.00 -3.03 17.22
CA TYR A 58 -20.93 -3.45 18.28
C TYR A 58 -22.29 -3.92 17.77
N ARG A 59 -22.74 -3.47 16.60
CA ARG A 59 -24.03 -3.90 16.03
C ARG A 59 -23.86 -5.04 15.00
N VAL A 60 -22.80 -4.99 14.19
CA VAL A 60 -22.57 -6.00 13.16
C VAL A 60 -21.70 -7.14 13.67
N LEU A 61 -20.47 -6.84 14.17
CA LEU A 61 -19.50 -7.87 14.56
C LEU A 61 -19.73 -8.37 16.00
N LYS A 62 -20.29 -7.54 16.89
CA LYS A 62 -20.50 -7.84 18.30
C LYS A 62 -19.19 -8.32 18.96
N LEU A 63 -18.19 -7.42 18.97
CA LEU A 63 -16.90 -7.70 19.62
C LEU A 63 -17.09 -8.02 21.10
N ASP A 64 -16.33 -8.98 21.60
CA ASP A 64 -16.39 -9.48 22.98
C ASP A 64 -15.01 -9.63 23.58
N ASP A 65 -14.66 -8.76 24.52
CA ASP A 65 -13.37 -8.78 25.22
C ASP A 65 -13.22 -9.91 26.25
N ASN A 66 -14.34 -10.58 26.60
CA ASN A 66 -14.27 -11.78 27.44
C ASN A 66 -13.82 -13.01 26.66
N ARG A 67 -13.74 -12.94 25.33
CA ARG A 67 -13.22 -14.00 24.49
C ARG A 67 -11.71 -13.85 24.34
N ALA A 68 -10.96 -14.89 24.66
CA ALA A 68 -9.52 -14.90 24.46
C ALA A 68 -9.15 -14.86 22.96
N THR A 69 -8.18 -14.03 22.62
CA THR A 69 -7.65 -13.93 21.24
C THR A 69 -6.64 -15.04 20.95
N PRO A 70 -6.38 -15.33 19.68
CA PRO A 70 -5.33 -16.31 19.29
C PRO A 70 -3.97 -15.98 19.89
N ALA A 71 -3.62 -14.70 20.00
CA ALA A 71 -2.38 -14.25 20.64
C ALA A 71 -2.24 -14.72 22.08
N CYS A 72 -3.34 -14.70 22.84
CA CYS A 72 -3.37 -15.12 24.23
C CYS A 72 -3.41 -16.67 24.37
N VAL A 73 -4.22 -17.34 23.53
CA VAL A 73 -4.42 -18.79 23.63
C VAL A 73 -3.18 -19.58 23.15
N ARG A 74 -2.52 -19.08 22.11
CA ARG A 74 -1.38 -19.77 21.47
C ARG A 74 -0.02 -19.16 21.80
N ASN A 75 0.08 -18.29 22.77
CA ASN A 75 1.31 -17.57 23.08
C ASN A 75 2.57 -18.47 23.03
N ASP A 76 3.27 -18.44 21.90
CA ASP A 76 4.50 -19.23 21.69
C ASP A 76 5.78 -18.37 21.86
N GLY A 77 5.62 -17.10 22.20
CA GLY A 77 6.71 -16.15 22.38
C GLY A 77 7.45 -15.78 21.08
N ARG A 78 6.95 -16.21 19.93
CA ARG A 78 7.60 -16.02 18.62
C ARG A 78 6.69 -15.32 17.61
N ASP A 79 5.65 -16.00 17.17
CA ASP A 79 4.69 -15.50 16.18
C ASP A 79 3.37 -15.07 16.85
N PHE A 80 2.94 -15.79 17.89
CA PHE A 80 1.79 -15.48 18.72
C PHE A 80 2.25 -14.83 20.02
N VAL A 81 2.18 -13.49 20.09
CA VAL A 81 2.65 -12.72 21.24
C VAL A 81 1.65 -11.61 21.55
N PRO A 82 0.88 -11.74 22.67
CA PRO A 82 0.00 -10.65 23.10
C PRO A 82 0.78 -9.36 23.27
N THR A 83 0.42 -8.35 22.50
CA THR A 83 1.17 -7.09 22.38
C THR A 83 0.27 -5.91 22.74
N ASP A 84 0.86 -4.84 23.27
CA ASP A 84 0.11 -3.61 23.56
C ASP A 84 -0.56 -3.06 22.31
N LYS A 85 -1.76 -2.51 22.47
CA LYS A 85 -2.57 -1.98 21.37
C LYS A 85 -1.89 -0.89 20.56
N ALA A 86 -1.04 -0.04 21.18
CA ALA A 86 -0.34 1.02 20.47
C ALA A 86 0.77 0.45 19.58
N ILE A 87 1.48 -0.57 20.07
CA ILE A 87 2.51 -1.28 19.29
C ILE A 87 1.86 -2.09 18.17
N THR A 88 0.73 -2.76 18.46
CA THR A 88 -0.02 -3.52 17.45
C THR A 88 -0.61 -2.61 16.38
N PHE A 89 -1.13 -1.43 16.76
CA PHE A 89 -1.55 -0.40 15.81
C PHE A 89 -0.39 0.08 14.95
N GLY A 90 0.76 0.39 15.58
CA GLY A 90 1.96 0.82 14.87
C GLY A 90 2.45 -0.23 13.88
N HIS A 91 2.53 -1.51 14.30
CA HIS A 91 2.88 -2.62 13.40
C HIS A 91 1.90 -2.74 12.23
N HIS A 92 0.60 -2.76 12.50
CA HIS A 92 -0.41 -2.91 11.45
C HIS A 92 -0.38 -1.74 10.48
N PHE A 93 -0.41 -0.50 10.98
CA PHE A 93 -0.31 0.71 10.16
C PHE A 93 0.98 0.74 9.33
N ALA A 94 2.12 0.42 9.96
CA ALA A 94 3.40 0.38 9.25
C ALA A 94 3.42 -0.68 8.14
N ALA A 95 2.81 -1.84 8.38
CA ALA A 95 2.79 -2.93 7.42
C ALA A 95 1.86 -2.67 6.22
N ILE A 96 0.68 -2.07 6.45
CA ILE A 96 -0.27 -1.76 5.37
C ILE A 96 0.16 -0.53 4.57
N ALA A 97 0.60 0.54 5.24
CA ALA A 97 1.04 1.77 4.61
C ALA A 97 2.43 1.58 3.96
N GLY A 98 2.46 0.91 2.81
CA GLY A 98 3.66 0.75 1.98
C GLY A 98 3.79 1.84 0.90
N ALA A 99 4.34 1.51 -0.28
CA ALA A 99 4.46 2.44 -1.40
C ALA A 99 3.11 2.88 -1.98
N GLY A 100 2.10 2.01 -1.91
CA GLY A 100 0.83 2.22 -2.60
C GLY A 100 0.11 3.53 -2.30
N PRO A 101 -0.07 3.92 -1.02
CA PRO A 101 -0.75 5.17 -0.67
C PRO A 101 0.02 6.43 -1.05
N LEU A 102 1.32 6.33 -1.31
CA LEU A 102 2.13 7.45 -1.83
C LEU A 102 2.09 7.49 -3.36
N VAL A 103 2.44 6.39 -4.00
CA VAL A 103 2.59 6.31 -5.46
C VAL A 103 1.26 6.46 -6.19
N GLY A 104 0.23 5.74 -5.76
CA GLY A 104 -1.07 5.70 -6.45
C GLY A 104 -1.72 7.08 -6.64
N PRO A 105 -1.93 7.85 -5.58
CA PRO A 105 -2.52 9.19 -5.67
C PRO A 105 -1.67 10.16 -6.50
N ILE A 106 -0.34 10.07 -6.41
CA ILE A 106 0.56 10.91 -7.22
C ILE A 106 0.40 10.59 -8.71
N LEU A 107 0.43 9.32 -9.09
CA LEU A 107 0.21 8.94 -10.49
C LEU A 107 -1.17 9.37 -10.99
N ALA A 108 -2.21 9.18 -10.15
CA ALA A 108 -3.59 9.55 -10.49
C ALA A 108 -3.80 11.06 -10.63
N ALA A 109 -2.92 11.90 -10.08
CA ALA A 109 -2.98 13.35 -10.23
C ALA A 109 -2.90 13.81 -11.70
N GLN A 110 -2.39 12.97 -12.62
CA GLN A 110 -2.47 13.27 -14.05
C GLN A 110 -3.91 13.52 -14.55
N MET A 111 -4.92 12.93 -13.90
CA MET A 111 -6.34 13.10 -14.25
C MET A 111 -7.00 14.30 -13.55
N GLY A 112 -6.23 15.03 -12.75
CA GLY A 112 -6.71 16.09 -11.89
C GLY A 112 -6.91 15.63 -10.44
N TYR A 113 -7.09 16.61 -9.52
CA TYR A 113 -7.18 16.28 -8.09
C TYR A 113 -8.53 15.68 -7.67
N LEU A 114 -9.64 16.10 -8.30
CA LEU A 114 -10.99 15.82 -7.80
C LEU A 114 -11.37 14.32 -7.88
N PRO A 115 -11.15 13.59 -8.99
CA PRO A 115 -11.51 12.18 -9.06
C PRO A 115 -10.80 11.34 -7.98
N SER A 116 -9.51 11.64 -7.74
CA SER A 116 -8.71 10.95 -6.72
C SER A 116 -9.19 11.26 -5.30
N ILE A 117 -9.49 12.53 -4.98
CA ILE A 117 -10.03 12.95 -3.67
C ILE A 117 -11.30 12.21 -3.35
N LEU A 118 -12.26 12.22 -4.28
CA LEU A 118 -13.56 11.57 -4.07
C LEU A 118 -13.41 10.08 -3.82
N TRP A 119 -12.58 9.40 -4.62
CA TRP A 119 -12.37 7.97 -4.44
C TRP A 119 -11.63 7.64 -3.14
N ILE A 120 -10.59 8.43 -2.77
CA ILE A 120 -9.86 8.22 -1.51
C ILE A 120 -10.81 8.38 -0.31
N LEU A 121 -11.59 9.45 -0.25
CA LEU A 121 -12.48 9.71 0.88
C LEU A 121 -13.62 8.68 1.01
N ILE A 122 -14.30 8.38 -0.08
CA ILE A 122 -15.46 7.49 -0.08
C ILE A 122 -14.99 6.03 0.00
N GLY A 123 -14.03 5.65 -0.84
CA GLY A 123 -13.54 4.28 -0.94
C GLY A 123 -12.88 3.80 0.34
N SER A 124 -12.11 4.66 1.02
CA SER A 124 -11.48 4.28 2.28
C SER A 124 -12.51 4.05 3.40
N VAL A 125 -13.42 5.02 3.65
CA VAL A 125 -14.37 4.94 4.77
C VAL A 125 -15.37 3.81 4.59
N LEU A 126 -15.95 3.67 3.38
CA LEU A 126 -17.01 2.70 3.12
C LEU A 126 -16.48 1.33 2.67
N GLY A 127 -15.23 1.27 2.21
CA GLY A 127 -14.62 0.05 1.68
C GLY A 127 -13.39 -0.39 2.46
N GLY A 128 -12.28 0.33 2.37
CA GLY A 128 -11.00 -0.10 2.92
C GLY A 128 -10.99 -0.30 4.43
N CYS A 129 -11.52 0.68 5.18
CA CYS A 129 -11.62 0.57 6.63
C CYS A 129 -12.54 -0.59 7.07
N VAL A 130 -13.62 -0.84 6.32
CA VAL A 130 -14.49 -2.00 6.54
C VAL A 130 -13.73 -3.28 6.25
N HIS A 131 -13.08 -3.34 5.10
CA HIS A 131 -12.31 -4.49 4.63
C HIS A 131 -11.28 -4.93 5.69
N ASP A 132 -10.40 -4.02 6.10
CA ASP A 132 -9.31 -4.34 7.04
C ASP A 132 -9.85 -4.79 8.40
N PHE A 133 -10.84 -4.06 8.92
CA PHE A 133 -11.43 -4.36 10.22
C PHE A 133 -12.15 -5.71 10.24
N VAL A 134 -12.97 -6.01 9.21
CA VAL A 134 -13.79 -7.22 9.22
C VAL A 134 -12.97 -8.46 8.87
N VAL A 135 -11.94 -8.34 8.03
CA VAL A 135 -10.98 -9.42 7.77
C VAL A 135 -10.17 -9.75 9.05
N LEU A 136 -9.71 -8.72 9.77
CA LEU A 136 -9.02 -8.90 11.06
C LEU A 136 -9.92 -9.64 12.07
N PHE A 137 -11.17 -9.19 12.23
CA PHE A 137 -12.15 -9.89 13.07
C PHE A 137 -12.36 -11.33 12.63
N ALA A 138 -12.53 -11.59 11.33
CA ALA A 138 -12.72 -12.93 10.82
C ALA A 138 -11.54 -13.85 11.14
N SER A 139 -10.31 -13.35 11.06
CA SER A 139 -9.10 -14.10 11.39
C SER A 139 -8.96 -14.36 12.90
N ILE A 140 -9.25 -13.36 13.75
CA ILE A 140 -9.24 -13.54 15.22
C ILE A 140 -10.19 -14.68 15.62
N ARG A 141 -11.39 -14.72 15.06
CA ARG A 141 -12.40 -15.75 15.33
C ARG A 141 -12.07 -17.12 14.71
N ARG A 142 -11.03 -17.21 13.91
CA ARG A 142 -10.52 -18.44 13.26
C ARG A 142 -9.06 -18.71 13.61
N ASP A 143 -8.70 -18.42 14.86
CA ASP A 143 -7.42 -18.79 15.43
C ASP A 143 -6.21 -18.17 14.69
N GLY A 144 -6.36 -16.95 14.17
CA GLY A 144 -5.32 -16.25 13.44
C GLY A 144 -4.97 -16.88 12.09
N LYS A 145 -5.92 -17.57 11.44
CA LYS A 145 -5.73 -18.23 10.14
C LYS A 145 -5.51 -17.23 9.02
N SER A 146 -4.68 -17.61 8.05
CA SER A 146 -4.45 -16.86 6.82
C SER A 146 -5.72 -16.72 5.97
N LEU A 147 -5.76 -15.72 5.07
CA LEU A 147 -6.90 -15.49 4.19
C LEU A 147 -7.26 -16.76 3.36
N GLY A 148 -6.26 -17.41 2.80
CA GLY A 148 -6.47 -18.63 2.02
C GLY A 148 -7.03 -19.80 2.84
N GLU A 149 -6.54 -20.00 4.06
CA GLU A 149 -7.06 -21.01 4.96
C GLU A 149 -8.47 -20.68 5.45
N MET A 150 -8.80 -19.41 5.66
CA MET A 150 -10.18 -19.00 5.97
C MET A 150 -11.14 -19.27 4.79
N ILE A 151 -10.71 -19.01 3.56
CA ILE A 151 -11.52 -19.36 2.36
C ILE A 151 -11.73 -20.87 2.30
N LYS A 152 -10.71 -21.68 2.58
CA LYS A 152 -10.81 -23.14 2.61
C LYS A 152 -11.82 -23.64 3.66
N LEU A 153 -11.77 -23.08 4.86
CA LEU A 153 -12.69 -23.43 5.95
C LEU A 153 -14.14 -23.03 5.65
N GLU A 154 -14.36 -21.88 5.05
CA GLU A 154 -15.66 -21.28 4.88
C GLU A 154 -16.32 -21.61 3.52
N MET A 155 -15.55 -21.91 2.48
CA MET A 155 -16.06 -22.13 1.13
C MET A 155 -15.75 -23.52 0.58
N GLY A 156 -14.99 -24.33 1.30
CA GLY A 156 -14.63 -25.70 0.94
C GLY A 156 -13.18 -25.86 0.46
N GLN A 157 -12.70 -27.10 0.55
CA GLN A 157 -11.29 -27.43 0.36
C GLN A 157 -10.77 -27.10 -1.05
N PHE A 158 -11.54 -27.41 -2.09
CA PHE A 158 -11.13 -27.18 -3.48
C PHE A 158 -10.96 -25.67 -3.78
N VAL A 159 -11.98 -24.88 -3.45
CA VAL A 159 -11.95 -23.42 -3.65
C VAL A 159 -10.84 -22.77 -2.84
N GLY A 160 -10.69 -23.19 -1.58
CA GLY A 160 -9.64 -22.69 -0.70
C GLY A 160 -8.23 -22.99 -1.19
N MET A 161 -7.99 -24.15 -1.78
CA MET A 161 -6.68 -24.50 -2.32
C MET A 161 -6.32 -23.64 -3.55
N ILE A 162 -7.25 -23.50 -4.50
CA ILE A 162 -7.05 -22.65 -5.67
C ILE A 162 -6.88 -21.18 -5.27
N ALA A 163 -7.74 -20.70 -4.36
CA ALA A 163 -7.64 -19.33 -3.85
C ALA A 163 -6.30 -19.09 -3.14
N SER A 164 -5.83 -20.04 -2.30
CA SER A 164 -4.54 -19.92 -1.61
C SER A 164 -3.37 -19.82 -2.57
N LEU A 165 -3.36 -20.59 -3.67
CA LEU A 165 -2.34 -20.51 -4.72
C LEU A 165 -2.38 -19.16 -5.43
N GLY A 166 -3.58 -18.67 -5.81
CA GLY A 166 -3.74 -17.36 -6.43
C GLY A 166 -3.31 -16.23 -5.51
N ILE A 167 -3.74 -16.26 -4.26
CA ILE A 167 -3.39 -15.27 -3.23
C ILE A 167 -1.87 -15.25 -2.98
N LEU A 168 -1.24 -16.42 -2.87
CA LEU A 168 0.21 -16.50 -2.71
C LEU A 168 0.95 -15.92 -3.91
N GLY A 169 0.53 -16.25 -5.14
CA GLY A 169 1.10 -15.67 -6.36
C GLY A 169 1.00 -14.13 -6.39
N ILE A 170 -0.17 -13.59 -6.07
CA ILE A 170 -0.39 -12.13 -5.95
C ILE A 170 0.55 -11.55 -4.89
N MET A 171 0.67 -12.18 -3.74
CA MET A 171 1.49 -11.69 -2.63
C MET A 171 2.97 -11.64 -2.98
N LEU A 172 3.51 -12.66 -3.65
CA LEU A 172 4.91 -12.68 -4.08
C LEU A 172 5.22 -11.54 -5.07
N ILE A 173 4.30 -11.24 -5.99
CA ILE A 173 4.40 -10.11 -6.92
C ILE A 173 4.37 -8.79 -6.18
N ILE A 174 3.44 -8.62 -5.23
CA ILE A 174 3.33 -7.39 -4.42
C ILE A 174 4.61 -7.13 -3.65
N ILE A 175 5.14 -8.13 -2.94
CA ILE A 175 6.38 -7.99 -2.16
C ILE A 175 7.56 -7.62 -3.07
N ALA A 176 7.69 -8.26 -4.24
CA ALA A 176 8.75 -7.97 -5.20
C ALA A 176 8.69 -6.51 -5.69
N ILE A 177 7.51 -6.00 -5.99
CA ILE A 177 7.31 -4.61 -6.43
C ILE A 177 7.63 -3.62 -5.30
N LEU A 178 7.16 -3.89 -4.09
CA LEU A 178 7.49 -3.06 -2.93
C LEU A 178 9.00 -3.04 -2.67
N ALA A 179 9.65 -4.19 -2.69
CA ALA A 179 11.10 -4.31 -2.54
C ALA A 179 11.86 -3.56 -3.64
N MET A 180 11.36 -3.58 -4.89
CA MET A 180 11.97 -2.85 -6.01
C MET A 180 11.91 -1.33 -5.83
N VAL A 181 10.82 -0.79 -5.28
CA VAL A 181 10.75 0.64 -4.99
C VAL A 181 11.80 1.02 -3.94
N VAL A 182 12.01 0.18 -2.92
CA VAL A 182 13.10 0.39 -1.93
C VAL A 182 14.48 0.34 -2.58
N VAL A 183 14.73 -0.65 -3.46
CA VAL A 183 16.00 -0.73 -4.21
C VAL A 183 16.26 0.56 -4.98
N LYS A 184 15.25 1.07 -5.69
CA LYS A 184 15.38 2.31 -6.48
C LYS A 184 15.60 3.54 -5.60
N ALA A 185 14.95 3.61 -4.46
CA ALA A 185 15.12 4.73 -3.52
C ALA A 185 16.50 4.76 -2.86
N LEU A 186 17.13 3.59 -2.65
CA LEU A 186 18.42 3.47 -1.97
C LEU A 186 19.62 3.35 -2.90
N ALA A 187 19.41 3.01 -4.18
CA ALA A 187 20.50 2.87 -5.14
C ALA A 187 21.30 4.17 -5.25
N HIS A 188 22.61 4.05 -5.10
CA HIS A 188 23.57 5.17 -5.11
C HIS A 188 23.32 6.25 -4.04
N SER A 189 22.59 5.94 -2.96
CA SER A 189 22.29 6.85 -1.85
C SER A 189 22.95 6.38 -0.54
N PRO A 190 24.20 6.83 -0.23
CA PRO A 190 24.89 6.44 1.02
C PRO A 190 24.15 6.93 2.26
N TRP A 191 23.57 8.14 2.22
CA TRP A 191 22.75 8.66 3.31
C TRP A 191 21.56 7.75 3.59
N GLY A 192 20.80 7.41 2.53
CA GLY A 192 19.63 6.56 2.61
C GLY A 192 19.92 5.19 3.17
N PHE A 193 20.90 4.53 2.60
CA PHE A 193 21.29 3.20 3.03
C PHE A 193 21.75 3.18 4.49
N PHE A 194 22.64 4.11 4.89
CA PHE A 194 23.12 4.21 6.28
C PHE A 194 21.95 4.38 7.27
N THR A 195 21.08 5.35 7.01
CA THR A 195 19.94 5.63 7.92
C THR A 195 19.03 4.42 8.09
N ILE A 196 18.69 3.74 6.98
CA ILE A 196 17.83 2.55 7.03
C ILE A 196 18.55 1.39 7.72
N ALA A 197 19.82 1.16 7.46
CA ALA A 197 20.61 0.13 8.14
C ALA A 197 20.63 0.35 9.66
N MET A 198 20.76 1.59 10.13
CA MET A 198 20.73 1.94 11.54
C MET A 198 19.38 1.70 12.22
N THR A 199 18.28 1.64 11.49
CA THR A 199 16.98 1.28 12.10
C THR A 199 16.97 -0.14 12.65
N ILE A 200 17.81 -1.05 12.14
CA ILE A 200 17.89 -2.44 12.60
C ILE A 200 18.44 -2.51 14.03
N PRO A 201 19.66 -2.01 14.33
CA PRO A 201 20.18 -2.05 15.71
C PRO A 201 19.33 -1.23 16.68
N ILE A 202 18.73 -0.11 16.25
CA ILE A 202 17.80 0.67 17.09
C ILE A 202 16.59 -0.17 17.46
N ALA A 203 15.96 -0.87 16.51
CA ALA A 203 14.80 -1.73 16.75
C ALA A 203 15.14 -2.90 17.68
N ILE A 204 16.30 -3.54 17.50
CA ILE A 204 16.77 -4.61 18.39
C ILE A 204 16.94 -4.08 19.82
N LEU A 205 17.57 -2.92 19.97
CA LEU A 205 17.74 -2.28 21.29
C LEU A 205 16.39 -1.99 21.94
N MET A 206 15.40 -1.46 21.19
CA MET A 206 14.03 -1.22 21.69
C MET A 206 13.35 -2.53 22.11
N GLY A 207 13.46 -3.59 21.30
CA GLY A 207 12.88 -4.90 21.60
C GLY A 207 13.47 -5.52 22.88
N LEU A 208 14.81 -5.48 23.01
CA LEU A 208 15.51 -5.95 24.20
C LEU A 208 15.15 -5.12 25.46
N TYR A 209 15.07 -3.79 25.29
CA TYR A 209 14.70 -2.89 26.38
C TYR A 209 13.31 -3.20 26.93
N MET A 210 12.30 -3.33 26.03
CA MET A 210 10.93 -3.67 26.43
C MET A 210 10.80 -5.08 27.02
N ARG A 211 11.64 -6.02 26.60
CA ARG A 211 11.53 -7.42 27.03
C ARG A 211 12.22 -7.67 28.36
N PHE A 212 13.44 -7.12 28.55
CA PHE A 212 14.31 -7.51 29.66
C PHE A 212 14.55 -6.41 30.71
N PHE A 213 14.54 -5.12 30.29
CA PHE A 213 14.90 -4.03 31.20
C PHE A 213 13.67 -3.38 31.84
N ARG A 214 12.74 -2.89 31.05
CA ARG A 214 11.57 -2.15 31.50
C ARG A 214 10.27 -2.58 30.77
N PRO A 215 9.69 -3.74 31.10
CA PRO A 215 8.41 -4.17 30.56
C PRO A 215 7.32 -3.12 30.76
N HIS A 216 6.47 -2.93 29.75
CA HIS A 216 5.33 -1.97 29.74
C HIS A 216 5.66 -0.47 29.77
N LYS A 217 6.93 -0.06 29.71
CA LYS A 217 7.34 1.36 29.63
C LYS A 217 7.42 1.84 28.18
N ILE A 218 6.30 1.78 27.47
CA ILE A 218 6.22 2.05 26.02
C ILE A 218 6.63 3.48 25.70
N LEU A 219 6.21 4.48 26.48
CA LEU A 219 6.56 5.89 26.25
C LEU A 219 8.07 6.12 26.36
N GLU A 220 8.72 5.49 27.34
CA GLU A 220 10.17 5.63 27.58
C GLU A 220 10.97 5.07 26.36
N VAL A 221 10.64 3.86 25.92
CA VAL A 221 11.30 3.27 24.75
C VAL A 221 10.97 4.02 23.46
N SER A 222 9.80 4.63 23.36
CA SER A 222 9.41 5.47 22.23
C SER A 222 10.29 6.70 22.11
N ILE A 223 10.53 7.40 23.23
CA ILE A 223 11.40 8.58 23.27
C ILE A 223 12.84 8.19 22.91
N ILE A 224 13.35 7.10 23.47
CA ILE A 224 14.69 6.60 23.15
C ILE A 224 14.82 6.28 21.65
N GLY A 225 13.87 5.50 21.10
CA GLY A 225 13.87 5.13 19.69
C GLY A 225 13.80 6.34 18.75
N PHE A 226 12.94 7.31 19.07
CA PHE A 226 12.81 8.54 18.30
C PHE A 226 14.12 9.37 18.32
N ILE A 227 14.73 9.57 19.48
CA ILE A 227 15.99 10.30 19.58
C ILE A 227 17.10 9.60 18.78
N LEU A 228 17.23 8.27 18.91
CA LEU A 228 18.21 7.49 18.16
C LEU A 228 17.98 7.56 16.65
N LEU A 229 16.72 7.57 16.21
CA LEU A 229 16.36 7.72 14.81
C LEU A 229 16.79 9.09 14.26
N ILE A 230 16.52 10.17 14.99
CA ILE A 230 16.96 11.51 14.60
C ILE A 230 18.49 11.59 14.52
N ILE A 231 19.20 11.01 15.50
CA ILE A 231 20.67 10.92 15.46
C ILE A 231 21.13 10.16 14.21
N ALA A 232 20.50 9.03 13.87
CA ALA A 232 20.86 8.25 12.69
C ALA A 232 20.65 9.03 11.38
N ILE A 233 19.57 9.83 11.28
CA ILE A 233 19.32 10.70 10.11
C ILE A 233 20.42 11.74 9.96
N TYR A 234 20.79 12.43 11.04
CA TYR A 234 21.87 13.41 11.01
C TYR A 234 23.23 12.76 10.72
N ALA A 235 23.54 11.62 11.34
CA ALA A 235 24.76 10.87 11.07
C ALA A 235 24.87 10.46 9.60
N GLY A 236 23.75 10.02 8.99
CA GLY A 236 23.70 9.69 7.57
C GLY A 236 24.07 10.85 6.65
N LYS A 237 23.68 12.09 7.01
CA LYS A 237 24.12 13.30 6.29
C LYS A 237 25.65 13.42 6.30
N TYR A 238 26.28 13.26 7.46
CA TYR A 238 27.75 13.34 7.57
C TYR A 238 28.43 12.18 6.81
N VAL A 239 27.86 10.97 6.87
CA VAL A 239 28.36 9.82 6.09
C VAL A 239 28.33 10.13 4.58
N SER A 240 27.31 10.81 4.09
CA SER A 240 27.21 11.16 2.66
C SER A 240 28.21 12.26 2.22
N LEU A 241 28.66 13.10 3.16
CA LEU A 241 29.62 14.18 2.89
C LEU A 241 31.08 13.71 2.92
N ASP A 242 31.39 12.63 3.63
CA ASP A 242 32.73 12.06 3.67
C ASP A 242 32.93 11.05 2.52
N PRO A 243 33.84 11.30 1.56
CA PRO A 243 34.03 10.41 0.40
C PRO A 243 34.39 8.96 0.76
N LYS A 244 35.12 8.74 1.86
CA LYS A 244 35.50 7.40 2.31
C LYS A 244 34.33 6.65 2.89
N LEU A 245 33.54 7.31 3.75
CA LEU A 245 32.34 6.72 4.33
C LEU A 245 31.26 6.53 3.26
N ALA A 246 31.05 7.51 2.39
CA ALA A 246 30.10 7.41 1.29
C ALA A 246 30.37 6.20 0.41
N SER A 247 31.64 5.90 0.07
CA SER A 247 32.00 4.75 -0.75
C SER A 247 31.66 3.40 -0.11
N ILE A 248 31.68 3.31 1.24
CA ILE A 248 31.35 2.10 1.99
C ILE A 248 29.83 1.83 1.95
N PHE A 249 29.02 2.90 1.96
CA PHE A 249 27.56 2.83 2.05
C PHE A 249 26.85 3.05 0.70
N THR A 250 27.58 3.14 -0.40
CA THR A 250 27.00 3.26 -1.75
C THR A 250 26.95 1.90 -2.42
N PHE A 251 25.74 1.46 -2.77
CA PHE A 251 25.50 0.17 -3.42
C PHE A 251 24.71 0.37 -4.71
N ASP A 252 24.95 -0.52 -5.68
CA ASP A 252 24.15 -0.64 -6.91
C ASP A 252 22.83 -1.38 -6.65
N ALA A 253 21.89 -1.28 -7.59
CA ALA A 253 20.58 -1.88 -7.46
C ALA A 253 20.59 -3.40 -7.29
N SER A 254 21.53 -4.10 -7.96
CA SER A 254 21.64 -5.56 -7.86
C SER A 254 22.11 -6.00 -6.47
N SER A 255 23.13 -5.34 -5.92
CA SER A 255 23.62 -5.60 -4.56
C SER A 255 22.54 -5.33 -3.50
N LEU A 256 21.81 -4.21 -3.65
CA LEU A 256 20.69 -3.89 -2.76
C LEU A 256 19.57 -4.93 -2.84
N ALA A 257 19.25 -5.46 -4.02
CA ALA A 257 18.26 -6.52 -4.16
C ALA A 257 18.64 -7.76 -3.34
N TRP A 258 19.90 -8.21 -3.42
CA TRP A 258 20.39 -9.32 -2.60
C TRP A 258 20.38 -9.02 -1.09
N MET A 259 20.76 -7.79 -0.69
CA MET A 259 20.71 -7.37 0.71
C MET A 259 19.28 -7.37 1.26
N ILE A 260 18.30 -6.87 0.49
CA ILE A 260 16.89 -6.85 0.89
C ILE A 260 16.34 -8.28 0.97
N MET A 261 16.72 -9.19 0.06
CA MET A 261 16.35 -10.61 0.15
C MET A 261 16.91 -11.24 1.42
N GLY A 262 18.19 -11.03 1.72
CA GLY A 262 18.82 -11.52 2.93
C GLY A 262 18.18 -10.97 4.21
N TYR A 263 17.90 -9.67 4.21
CA TYR A 263 17.20 -9.01 5.30
C TYR A 263 15.79 -9.57 5.51
N GLY A 264 14.96 -9.68 4.46
CA GLY A 264 13.61 -10.22 4.54
C GLY A 264 13.58 -11.68 5.01
N PHE A 265 14.59 -12.48 4.63
CA PHE A 265 14.77 -13.84 5.12
C PHE A 265 15.00 -13.86 6.65
N VAL A 266 15.95 -13.07 7.14
CA VAL A 266 16.28 -13.00 8.57
C VAL A 266 15.10 -12.43 9.37
N ALA A 267 14.51 -11.32 8.93
CA ALA A 267 13.38 -10.67 9.60
C ALA A 267 12.16 -11.61 9.72
N SER A 268 11.91 -12.46 8.70
CA SER A 268 10.80 -13.42 8.72
C SER A 268 11.00 -14.57 9.71
N ILE A 269 12.23 -14.96 10.00
CA ILE A 269 12.54 -16.09 10.90
C ILE A 269 12.62 -15.66 12.36
N LEU A 270 13.14 -14.47 12.63
CA LEU A 270 13.30 -13.94 13.98
C LEU A 270 11.95 -13.77 14.71
N PRO A 271 11.92 -13.89 16.05
CA PRO A 271 10.72 -13.60 16.83
C PRO A 271 10.18 -12.18 16.53
N VAL A 272 8.85 -12.04 16.47
CA VAL A 272 8.18 -10.76 16.17
C VAL A 272 8.64 -9.63 17.11
N TRP A 273 8.76 -9.93 18.40
CA TRP A 273 9.14 -8.95 19.43
C TRP A 273 10.59 -8.47 19.33
N PHE A 274 11.48 -9.25 18.66
CA PHE A 274 12.91 -8.94 18.61
C PHE A 274 13.25 -7.87 17.56
N LEU A 275 12.68 -7.96 16.37
CA LEU A 275 12.99 -7.06 15.26
C LEU A 275 11.72 -6.45 14.64
N LEU A 276 10.75 -7.28 14.23
CA LEU A 276 9.62 -6.83 13.40
C LEU A 276 8.78 -5.78 14.14
N ALA A 277 8.18 -6.13 15.27
CA ALA A 277 7.28 -5.23 16.00
C ALA A 277 7.97 -3.93 16.47
N PRO A 278 9.19 -3.94 17.07
CA PRO A 278 9.87 -2.72 17.46
C PRO A 278 10.25 -1.84 16.26
N ARG A 279 10.67 -2.45 15.14
CA ARG A 279 11.05 -1.71 13.94
C ARG A 279 9.85 -1.06 13.27
N ASP A 280 8.75 -1.79 13.13
CA ASP A 280 7.51 -1.26 12.58
C ASP A 280 6.95 -0.14 13.47
N TYR A 281 7.02 -0.31 14.79
CA TYR A 281 6.64 0.70 15.74
C TYR A 281 7.54 1.96 15.64
N LEU A 282 8.85 1.79 15.51
CA LEU A 282 9.79 2.89 15.26
C LEU A 282 9.47 3.63 13.95
N SER A 283 9.20 2.88 12.87
CA SER A 283 8.83 3.48 11.58
C SER A 283 7.53 4.27 11.66
N THR A 284 6.59 3.86 12.52
CA THR A 284 5.32 4.54 12.74
C THR A 284 5.50 5.96 13.29
N PHE A 285 6.49 6.19 14.17
CA PHE A 285 6.79 7.55 14.64
C PHE A 285 7.19 8.48 13.51
N LEU A 286 8.05 7.98 12.63
CA LEU A 286 8.47 8.75 11.46
C LEU A 286 7.26 9.00 10.54
N LYS A 287 6.44 7.97 10.30
CA LYS A 287 5.25 8.05 9.46
C LYS A 287 4.25 9.08 9.98
N ILE A 288 3.83 8.94 11.23
CA ILE A 288 2.85 9.86 11.85
C ILE A 288 3.48 11.24 12.04
N GLY A 289 4.76 11.31 12.38
CA GLY A 289 5.48 12.58 12.57
C GLY A 289 5.54 13.40 11.29
N VAL A 290 5.99 12.80 10.19
CA VAL A 290 6.09 13.50 8.89
C VAL A 290 4.73 13.92 8.37
N ILE A 291 3.74 13.02 8.42
CA ILE A 291 2.37 13.34 7.99
C ILE A 291 1.74 14.40 8.91
N GLY A 292 1.98 14.32 10.23
CA GLY A 292 1.52 15.32 11.19
C GLY A 292 2.14 16.69 10.93
N VAL A 293 3.44 16.77 10.71
CA VAL A 293 4.15 18.00 10.34
C VAL A 293 3.59 18.56 9.03
N LEU A 294 3.36 17.70 8.04
CA LEU A 294 2.79 18.11 6.74
C LEU A 294 1.37 18.68 6.90
N VAL A 295 0.50 18.02 7.66
CA VAL A 295 -0.86 18.51 7.95
C VAL A 295 -0.81 19.86 8.66
N VAL A 296 0.04 20.00 9.69
CA VAL A 296 0.20 21.26 10.42
C VAL A 296 0.74 22.34 9.49
N ALA A 297 1.74 22.05 8.69
CA ALA A 297 2.31 22.97 7.72
C ALA A 297 1.26 23.47 6.71
N ILE A 298 0.42 22.56 6.18
CA ILE A 298 -0.69 22.92 5.29
C ILE A 298 -1.69 23.85 5.97
N VAL A 299 -1.98 23.64 7.25
CA VAL A 299 -2.90 24.54 8.00
C VAL A 299 -2.34 25.95 8.10
N PHE A 300 -1.04 26.12 8.27
CA PHE A 300 -0.41 27.45 8.38
C PHE A 300 -0.15 28.12 7.02
N VAL A 301 0.33 27.36 6.02
CA VAL A 301 0.71 27.91 4.71
C VAL A 301 -0.48 27.98 3.77
N ALA A 302 -1.38 27.00 3.88
CA ALA A 302 -2.55 26.86 3.04
C ALA A 302 -2.25 27.00 1.52
N PRO A 303 -1.27 26.26 0.98
CA PRO A 303 -0.84 26.45 -0.40
C PRO A 303 -1.99 26.16 -1.38
N PRO A 304 -2.06 26.89 -2.53
CA PRO A 304 -3.06 26.62 -3.54
C PRO A 304 -2.77 25.33 -4.29
N LEU A 305 -3.82 24.61 -4.68
CA LEU A 305 -3.71 23.50 -5.63
C LEU A 305 -3.47 24.06 -7.03
N GLN A 306 -2.35 23.70 -7.66
CA GLN A 306 -1.98 24.16 -8.99
C GLN A 306 -2.44 23.18 -10.08
N ILE A 307 -2.49 21.88 -9.79
CA ILE A 307 -3.04 20.89 -10.71
C ILE A 307 -4.53 21.16 -10.90
N PRO A 308 -5.04 21.16 -12.15
CA PRO A 308 -6.46 21.37 -12.43
C PRO A 308 -7.37 20.36 -11.72
N LYS A 309 -8.61 20.77 -11.48
CA LYS A 309 -9.67 19.90 -10.93
C LYS A 309 -9.84 18.62 -11.76
N ILE A 310 -9.85 18.75 -13.08
CA ILE A 310 -9.91 17.67 -14.07
C ILE A 310 -8.98 18.08 -15.22
N THR A 311 -8.14 17.17 -15.68
CA THR A 311 -7.26 17.37 -16.83
C THR A 311 -7.85 16.75 -18.09
N PRO A 312 -7.35 17.05 -19.31
CA PRO A 312 -7.74 16.35 -20.52
C PRO A 312 -7.50 14.85 -20.47
N PHE A 313 -6.52 14.39 -19.71
CA PHE A 313 -6.09 12.98 -19.61
C PHE A 313 -7.07 12.04 -18.89
N VAL A 314 -8.27 12.52 -18.53
CA VAL A 314 -9.37 11.66 -18.04
C VAL A 314 -9.86 10.67 -19.11
N ASP A 315 -9.57 10.93 -20.37
CA ASP A 315 -9.86 10.05 -21.50
C ASP A 315 -8.95 8.81 -21.55
N GLY A 316 -7.80 8.86 -20.88
CA GLY A 316 -6.82 7.77 -20.82
C GLY A 316 -5.58 7.97 -21.68
N SER A 317 -5.46 9.10 -22.36
CA SER A 317 -4.29 9.44 -23.21
C SER A 317 -3.08 9.93 -22.41
N GLY A 318 -3.17 9.99 -21.08
CA GLY A 318 -2.15 10.56 -20.21
C GLY A 318 -0.80 9.86 -20.27
N PRO A 319 0.30 10.64 -20.17
CA PRO A 319 1.67 10.11 -20.33
C PRO A 319 2.15 9.30 -19.11
N VAL A 320 1.62 9.55 -17.92
CA VAL A 320 2.08 8.91 -16.66
C VAL A 320 1.60 7.45 -16.57
N PHE A 321 0.35 7.21 -16.88
CA PHE A 321 -0.20 5.86 -17.11
C PHE A 321 -1.34 5.92 -18.13
N ALA A 322 -1.49 4.86 -18.91
CA ALA A 322 -2.56 4.74 -19.90
C ALA A 322 -3.86 4.21 -19.27
N GLY A 323 -4.99 4.67 -19.80
CA GLY A 323 -6.33 4.23 -19.42
C GLY A 323 -7.17 5.33 -18.78
N SER A 324 -8.48 5.32 -19.09
CA SER A 324 -9.47 6.32 -18.64
C SER A 324 -9.72 6.28 -17.14
N VAL A 325 -10.37 7.32 -16.59
CA VAL A 325 -10.73 7.40 -15.17
C VAL A 325 -11.37 6.10 -14.69
N PHE A 326 -12.39 5.61 -15.41
CA PHE A 326 -12.99 4.32 -15.10
C PHE A 326 -12.51 3.27 -16.10
N PRO A 327 -11.87 2.19 -15.64
CA PRO A 327 -11.64 1.76 -14.25
C PRO A 327 -10.26 2.13 -13.68
N PHE A 328 -9.35 2.76 -14.46
CA PHE A 328 -7.92 2.77 -14.15
C PHE A 328 -7.52 3.68 -12.99
N LEU A 329 -8.20 4.81 -12.77
CA LEU A 329 -7.97 5.62 -11.58
C LEU A 329 -8.25 4.82 -10.29
N PHE A 330 -9.35 4.07 -10.27
CA PHE A 330 -9.76 3.27 -9.12
C PHE A 330 -8.71 2.22 -8.74
N ILE A 331 -8.07 1.63 -9.75
CA ILE A 331 -7.01 0.64 -9.57
C ILE A 331 -5.70 1.30 -9.15
N THR A 332 -5.37 2.44 -9.75
CA THR A 332 -4.12 3.16 -9.47
C THR A 332 -4.07 3.64 -8.03
N VAL A 333 -5.20 4.12 -7.49
CA VAL A 333 -5.32 4.60 -6.11
C VAL A 333 -5.77 3.50 -5.13
N ALA A 334 -5.76 2.24 -5.56
CA ALA A 334 -6.30 1.11 -4.78
C ALA A 334 -5.75 1.03 -3.35
N CYS A 335 -4.44 1.17 -3.14
CA CYS A 335 -3.83 0.97 -1.83
C CYS A 335 -4.33 1.98 -0.80
N GLY A 336 -4.38 3.27 -1.13
CA GLY A 336 -4.91 4.30 -0.23
C GLY A 336 -6.43 4.27 -0.04
N THR A 337 -7.14 3.34 -0.71
CA THR A 337 -8.60 3.21 -0.65
C THR A 337 -9.07 1.84 -0.19
N ILE A 338 -8.85 0.79 -0.97
CA ILE A 338 -9.21 -0.60 -0.66
C ILE A 338 -8.11 -1.50 -1.22
N SER A 339 -7.27 -2.06 -0.38
CA SER A 339 -6.11 -2.87 -0.77
C SER A 339 -6.23 -4.32 -0.32
N GLY A 340 -6.02 -5.24 -1.24
CA GLY A 340 -5.99 -6.67 -0.92
C GLY A 340 -4.79 -7.07 -0.07
N PHE A 341 -3.66 -6.38 -0.20
CA PHE A 341 -2.50 -6.60 0.65
C PHE A 341 -2.82 -6.44 2.14
N HIS A 342 -3.73 -5.50 2.48
CA HIS A 342 -4.18 -5.31 3.86
C HIS A 342 -4.90 -6.53 4.41
N ALA A 343 -5.69 -7.25 3.59
CA ALA A 343 -6.31 -8.51 4.03
C ALA A 343 -5.27 -9.54 4.45
N LEU A 344 -4.10 -9.56 3.79
CA LEU A 344 -3.01 -10.47 4.11
C LEU A 344 -2.35 -10.11 5.44
N ILE A 345 -2.19 -8.83 5.74
CA ILE A 345 -1.69 -8.37 7.03
C ILE A 345 -2.74 -8.57 8.13
N SER A 346 -4.00 -8.21 7.86
CA SER A 346 -5.15 -8.39 8.77
C SER A 346 -5.45 -9.86 9.10
N SER A 347 -5.01 -10.81 8.27
CA SER A 347 -5.12 -12.24 8.52
C SER A 347 -3.78 -12.95 8.76
N GLY A 348 -2.67 -12.25 8.62
CA GLY A 348 -1.31 -12.79 8.74
C GLY A 348 -0.69 -12.56 10.12
N THR A 349 -0.09 -11.41 10.31
CA THR A 349 0.67 -11.07 11.52
C THR A 349 -0.22 -10.48 12.62
N THR A 350 -1.06 -9.52 12.28
CA THR A 350 -1.83 -8.72 13.25
C THR A 350 -2.73 -9.52 14.19
N PRO A 351 -3.52 -10.53 13.75
CA PRO A 351 -4.39 -11.28 14.66
C PRO A 351 -3.63 -12.12 15.67
N LYS A 352 -2.34 -12.34 15.44
CA LYS A 352 -1.44 -13.08 16.33
C LYS A 352 -0.79 -12.18 17.38
N MET A 353 -1.06 -10.87 17.34
CA MET A 353 -0.52 -9.87 18.27
C MET A 353 -1.61 -9.22 19.12
N LEU A 354 -2.87 -9.24 18.71
CA LEU A 354 -3.97 -8.59 19.42
C LEU A 354 -4.26 -9.25 20.76
N ALA A 355 -4.16 -8.46 21.83
CA ALA A 355 -4.47 -8.92 23.19
C ALA A 355 -5.98 -8.96 23.47
N LYS A 356 -6.77 -8.03 22.90
CA LYS A 356 -8.22 -7.91 23.09
C LYS A 356 -8.94 -7.82 21.76
N GLU A 357 -10.14 -8.39 21.66
CA GLU A 357 -10.93 -8.36 20.45
C GLU A 357 -11.38 -6.94 20.07
N SER A 358 -11.68 -6.08 21.06
CA SER A 358 -12.07 -4.68 20.83
C SER A 358 -10.97 -3.82 20.22
N ASP A 359 -9.70 -4.18 20.40
CA ASP A 359 -8.57 -3.47 19.80
C ASP A 359 -8.57 -3.58 18.27
N ALA A 360 -9.24 -4.59 17.71
CA ALA A 360 -9.41 -4.75 16.26
C ALA A 360 -10.07 -3.53 15.59
N ARG A 361 -10.91 -2.78 16.31
CA ARG A 361 -11.49 -1.53 15.79
C ARG A 361 -10.44 -0.45 15.57
N LEU A 362 -9.57 -0.23 16.54
CA LEU A 362 -8.48 0.74 16.41
C LEU A 362 -7.47 0.26 15.37
N VAL A 363 -7.06 -0.99 15.49
CA VAL A 363 -5.98 -1.56 14.66
C VAL A 363 -6.44 -1.75 13.21
N GLY A 364 -7.59 -2.34 12.93
CA GLY A 364 -8.07 -2.54 11.57
C GLY A 364 -8.61 -1.25 10.94
N TYR A 365 -9.69 -0.69 11.51
CA TYR A 365 -10.33 0.50 10.94
C TYR A 365 -9.47 1.76 11.09
N GLY A 366 -8.87 1.97 12.26
CA GLY A 366 -8.09 3.19 12.54
C GLY A 366 -6.81 3.29 11.72
N SER A 367 -6.09 2.19 11.50
CA SER A 367 -4.86 2.19 10.68
C SER A 367 -5.17 2.49 9.22
N MET A 368 -6.28 1.97 8.68
CA MET A 368 -6.68 2.28 7.31
C MET A 368 -7.09 3.75 7.13
N VAL A 369 -7.73 4.36 8.14
CA VAL A 369 -7.97 5.81 8.15
C VAL A 369 -6.65 6.57 8.06
N MET A 370 -5.65 6.19 8.87
CA MET A 370 -4.33 6.85 8.84
C MET A 370 -3.63 6.66 7.49
N GLU A 371 -3.72 5.49 6.88
CA GLU A 371 -3.18 5.27 5.54
C GLU A 371 -3.87 6.13 4.48
N SER A 372 -5.17 6.30 4.57
CA SER A 372 -5.92 7.18 3.68
C SER A 372 -5.53 8.65 3.84
N VAL A 373 -5.19 9.09 5.06
CA VAL A 373 -4.58 10.43 5.29
C VAL A 373 -3.23 10.53 4.56
N VAL A 374 -2.39 9.49 4.61
CA VAL A 374 -1.14 9.46 3.84
C VAL A 374 -1.39 9.63 2.35
N ALA A 375 -2.38 8.92 1.80
CA ALA A 375 -2.77 9.01 0.39
C ALA A 375 -3.22 10.42 -0.01
N LEU A 376 -4.00 11.08 0.85
CA LEU A 376 -4.41 12.47 0.63
C LEU A 376 -3.24 13.44 0.69
N MET A 377 -2.31 13.26 1.63
CA MET A 377 -1.11 14.09 1.73
C MET A 377 -0.20 13.92 0.50
N ALA A 378 -0.09 12.71 -0.03
CA ALA A 378 0.62 12.45 -1.28
C ALA A 378 -0.02 13.19 -2.47
N LEU A 379 -1.35 13.15 -2.56
CA LEU A 379 -2.09 13.91 -3.58
C LEU A 379 -1.93 15.42 -3.41
N VAL A 380 -1.91 15.93 -2.19
CA VAL A 380 -1.64 17.36 -1.90
C VAL A 380 -0.25 17.73 -2.39
N CYS A 381 0.78 16.94 -2.05
CA CYS A 381 2.15 17.19 -2.50
C CYS A 381 2.26 17.22 -4.04
N ALA A 382 1.58 16.32 -4.74
CA ALA A 382 1.48 16.40 -6.20
C ALA A 382 0.70 17.62 -6.67
N GLY A 383 -0.42 17.91 -5.99
CA GLY A 383 -1.38 18.96 -6.37
C GLY A 383 -0.87 20.39 -6.26
N ILE A 384 0.10 20.65 -5.38
CA ILE A 384 0.71 21.98 -5.20
C ILE A 384 1.84 22.25 -6.20
N LEU A 385 2.33 21.24 -6.90
CA LEU A 385 3.35 21.44 -7.94
C LEU A 385 2.72 22.11 -9.15
N HIS A 386 3.53 22.92 -9.82
CA HIS A 386 3.17 23.38 -11.16
C HIS A 386 2.92 22.18 -12.07
N PRO A 387 1.81 22.14 -12.83
CA PRO A 387 1.47 20.95 -13.63
C PRO A 387 2.60 20.49 -14.57
N GLY A 388 3.31 21.43 -15.21
CA GLY A 388 4.45 21.12 -16.05
C GLY A 388 5.56 20.39 -15.30
N LEU A 389 5.88 20.82 -14.06
CA LEU A 389 6.86 20.16 -13.20
C LEU A 389 6.41 18.76 -12.80
N TYR A 390 5.14 18.60 -12.45
CA TYR A 390 4.56 17.28 -12.15
C TYR A 390 4.75 16.31 -13.32
N PHE A 391 4.45 16.74 -14.57
CA PHE A 391 4.63 15.89 -15.74
C PHE A 391 6.10 15.63 -16.07
N ALA A 392 7.01 16.59 -15.86
CA ALA A 392 8.44 16.39 -16.04
C ALA A 392 9.00 15.27 -15.14
N ILE A 393 8.52 15.20 -13.88
CA ILE A 393 8.94 14.19 -12.91
C ILE A 393 8.32 12.82 -13.23
N ASN A 394 7.03 12.76 -13.55
CA ASN A 394 6.27 11.52 -13.56
C ASN A 394 6.11 10.89 -14.96
N SER A 395 6.36 11.62 -16.05
CA SER A 395 6.26 11.05 -17.39
C SER A 395 7.50 10.21 -17.75
N PRO A 396 7.35 9.09 -18.46
CA PRO A 396 8.47 8.26 -18.87
C PRO A 396 9.34 8.99 -19.92
N GLU A 397 10.64 8.70 -19.90
CA GLU A 397 11.63 9.27 -20.82
C GLU A 397 11.25 9.08 -22.30
N VAL A 398 10.62 7.96 -22.63
CA VAL A 398 10.14 7.69 -23.99
C VAL A 398 9.10 8.72 -24.46
N SER A 399 8.37 9.34 -23.52
CA SER A 399 7.30 10.31 -23.84
C SER A 399 7.79 11.75 -23.89
N ILE A 400 8.79 12.12 -23.07
CA ILE A 400 9.24 13.51 -22.93
C ILE A 400 10.69 13.77 -23.42
N GLY A 401 11.44 12.71 -23.81
CA GLY A 401 12.84 12.82 -24.16
C GLY A 401 13.79 12.81 -22.96
N LYS A 402 15.08 12.90 -23.24
CA LYS A 402 16.16 12.94 -22.23
C LYS A 402 16.62 14.34 -21.91
N ASP A 403 16.45 15.26 -22.83
CA ASP A 403 16.87 16.64 -22.72
C ASP A 403 15.78 17.48 -22.05
N ILE A 404 16.20 18.42 -21.20
CA ILE A 404 15.26 19.28 -20.46
C ILE A 404 14.47 20.19 -21.40
N ALA A 405 15.10 20.69 -22.48
CA ALA A 405 14.43 21.56 -23.44
C ALA A 405 13.38 20.79 -24.26
N ASP A 406 13.71 19.55 -24.69
CA ASP A 406 12.74 18.67 -25.36
C ASP A 406 11.57 18.33 -24.45
N ALA A 407 11.85 17.97 -23.19
CA ALA A 407 10.83 17.68 -22.19
C ALA A 407 9.91 18.87 -21.96
N ALA A 408 10.45 20.09 -21.79
CA ALA A 408 9.66 21.30 -21.61
C ALA A 408 8.77 21.60 -22.82
N SER A 409 9.30 21.40 -24.03
CA SER A 409 8.55 21.58 -25.29
C SER A 409 7.38 20.61 -25.41
N VAL A 410 7.63 19.31 -25.17
CA VAL A 410 6.60 18.27 -25.24
C VAL A 410 5.50 18.51 -24.19
N ILE A 411 5.87 18.80 -22.93
CA ILE A 411 4.91 19.05 -21.85
C ILE A 411 4.06 20.29 -22.15
N SER A 412 4.68 21.36 -22.70
CA SER A 412 3.96 22.56 -23.11
C SER A 412 2.95 22.29 -24.24
N SER A 413 3.26 21.32 -25.15
CA SER A 413 2.32 20.89 -26.19
C SER A 413 1.07 20.20 -25.63
N TRP A 414 1.13 19.66 -24.41
CA TRP A 414 -0.04 19.12 -23.69
C TRP A 414 -0.90 20.18 -23.01
N GLY A 415 -0.51 21.44 -23.09
CA GLY A 415 -1.21 22.58 -22.46
C GLY A 415 -0.71 22.92 -21.06
N PHE A 416 0.43 22.35 -20.61
CA PHE A 416 1.05 22.61 -19.32
C PHE A 416 2.40 23.29 -19.52
N SER A 417 2.38 24.61 -19.73
CA SER A 417 3.60 25.38 -20.02
C SER A 417 4.60 25.29 -18.87
N ILE A 418 5.85 24.97 -19.20
CA ILE A 418 6.99 24.99 -18.28
C ILE A 418 8.24 25.33 -19.06
N SER A 419 9.16 26.09 -18.47
CA SER A 419 10.44 26.41 -19.05
C SER A 419 11.53 25.45 -18.62
N ALA A 420 12.60 25.34 -19.41
CA ALA A 420 13.78 24.56 -19.06
C ALA A 420 14.48 25.14 -17.81
N GLU A 421 14.42 26.47 -17.63
CA GLU A 421 14.98 27.18 -16.49
C GLU A 421 14.28 26.77 -15.18
N GLU A 422 12.94 26.67 -15.16
CA GLU A 422 12.17 26.26 -13.99
C GLU A 422 12.50 24.81 -13.58
N ILE A 423 12.67 23.90 -14.55
CA ILE A 423 13.09 22.52 -14.28
C ILE A 423 14.50 22.49 -13.68
N ASN A 424 15.44 23.26 -14.25
CA ASN A 424 16.82 23.35 -13.79
C ASN A 424 16.92 23.98 -12.40
N GLU A 425 16.17 25.04 -12.13
CA GLU A 425 16.14 25.70 -10.83
C GLU A 425 15.65 24.76 -9.75
N MET A 426 14.55 24.03 -10.00
CA MET A 426 14.05 23.01 -9.05
C MET A 426 15.08 21.92 -8.81
N THR A 427 15.71 21.41 -9.86
CA THR A 427 16.77 20.37 -9.79
C THR A 427 17.91 20.82 -8.88
N LYS A 428 18.36 22.08 -9.05
CA LYS A 428 19.43 22.68 -8.23
C LYS A 428 18.98 22.86 -6.77
N ASN A 429 17.77 23.34 -6.52
CA ASN A 429 17.25 23.61 -5.18
C ASN A 429 17.12 22.35 -4.33
N ILE A 430 16.83 21.20 -4.94
CA ILE A 430 16.79 19.92 -4.22
C ILE A 430 18.12 19.17 -4.20
N GLY A 431 19.17 19.69 -4.86
CA GLY A 431 20.51 19.11 -4.87
C GLY A 431 20.64 17.82 -5.68
N GLU A 432 19.84 17.66 -6.74
CA GLU A 432 19.88 16.49 -7.63
C GLU A 432 20.53 16.82 -8.97
N SER A 433 20.91 15.77 -9.71
CA SER A 433 21.47 15.92 -11.08
C SER A 433 20.38 16.06 -12.14
N SER A 434 19.21 15.47 -11.94
CA SER A 434 18.03 15.57 -12.81
C SER A 434 16.78 15.14 -12.05
N ILE A 435 15.64 15.75 -12.39
CA ILE A 435 14.31 15.34 -11.91
C ILE A 435 13.45 14.71 -13.00
N LEU A 436 13.94 14.70 -14.25
CA LEU A 436 13.20 14.14 -15.37
C LEU A 436 12.97 12.65 -15.22
N SER A 437 11.75 12.21 -15.53
CA SER A 437 11.35 10.80 -15.56
C SER A 437 11.64 10.02 -14.26
N ARG A 438 11.70 10.71 -13.12
CA ARG A 438 11.84 10.09 -11.80
C ARG A 438 10.50 9.59 -11.28
N THR A 439 9.92 8.68 -12.00
CA THR A 439 8.62 8.10 -11.67
C THR A 439 8.68 7.21 -10.43
N GLY A 440 7.52 7.00 -9.80
CA GLY A 440 7.38 6.12 -8.64
C GLY A 440 6.86 6.82 -7.38
N GLY A 441 6.48 8.11 -7.49
CA GLY A 441 5.82 8.86 -6.44
C GLY A 441 6.74 9.55 -5.44
N ALA A 442 7.84 8.89 -5.01
CA ALA A 442 8.79 9.40 -4.04
C ALA A 442 9.32 10.80 -4.35
N PRO A 443 9.86 11.07 -5.55
CA PRO A 443 10.40 12.39 -5.86
C PRO A 443 9.32 13.48 -5.83
N THR A 444 8.14 13.20 -6.36
CA THR A 444 7.02 14.16 -6.35
C THR A 444 6.55 14.47 -4.94
N PHE A 445 6.38 13.46 -4.08
CA PHE A 445 6.06 13.65 -2.67
C PHE A 445 7.13 14.47 -1.96
N ALA A 446 8.40 14.13 -2.20
CA ALA A 446 9.54 14.78 -1.57
C ALA A 446 9.67 16.26 -1.97
N ILE A 447 9.49 16.58 -3.26
CA ILE A 447 9.49 17.96 -3.75
C ILE A 447 8.30 18.74 -3.14
N GLY A 448 7.10 18.17 -3.15
CA GLY A 448 5.93 18.82 -2.56
C GLY A 448 6.11 19.10 -1.07
N LEU A 449 6.60 18.13 -0.30
CA LEU A 449 6.92 18.32 1.11
C LEU A 449 7.98 19.43 1.31
N ALA A 450 9.07 19.37 0.54
CA ALA A 450 10.16 20.35 0.62
C ALA A 450 9.67 21.77 0.29
N MET A 451 8.79 21.93 -0.71
CA MET A 451 8.19 23.21 -1.07
C MET A 451 7.30 23.76 0.06
N ILE A 452 6.47 22.94 0.69
CA ILE A 452 5.63 23.37 1.82
C ILE A 452 6.49 23.85 2.98
N VAL A 453 7.54 23.09 3.32
CA VAL A 453 8.46 23.47 4.40
C VAL A 453 9.26 24.71 4.05
N TYR A 454 9.70 24.85 2.80
CA TYR A 454 10.37 26.05 2.31
C TYR A 454 9.51 27.32 2.48
N HIS A 455 8.21 27.23 2.22
CA HIS A 455 7.30 28.37 2.43
C HIS A 455 7.20 28.82 3.90
N ILE A 456 7.52 27.94 4.85
CA ILE A 456 7.53 28.28 6.28
C ILE A 456 8.88 28.87 6.71
N LEU A 457 9.98 28.27 6.26
CA LEU A 457 11.32 28.56 6.77
C LEU A 457 12.09 29.59 5.92
N GLY A 458 11.72 29.77 4.65
CA GLY A 458 12.28 30.79 3.76
C GLY A 458 13.73 30.55 3.28
N ASP A 459 14.33 29.41 3.62
CA ASP A 459 15.74 29.10 3.30
C ASP A 459 15.82 28.00 2.21
N PRO A 460 16.39 28.27 1.01
CA PRO A 460 16.54 27.28 -0.06
C PRO A 460 17.37 26.07 0.34
N SER A 461 18.34 26.21 1.25
CA SER A 461 19.19 25.10 1.73
C SER A 461 18.36 24.02 2.45
N VAL A 462 17.20 24.38 2.97
CA VAL A 462 16.27 23.47 3.65
C VAL A 462 15.56 22.56 2.66
N MET A 463 15.33 22.99 1.41
CA MET A 463 14.67 22.16 0.40
C MET A 463 15.41 20.86 0.13
N ALA A 464 16.73 20.93 -0.09
CA ALA A 464 17.55 19.74 -0.32
C ALA A 464 17.47 18.75 0.86
N PHE A 465 17.57 19.26 2.09
CA PHE A 465 17.47 18.42 3.29
C PHE A 465 16.09 17.69 3.36
N TRP A 466 15.00 18.42 3.21
CA TRP A 466 13.65 17.84 3.32
C TRP A 466 13.31 16.93 2.16
N TYR A 467 13.84 17.20 0.96
CA TYR A 467 13.71 16.30 -0.17
C TYR A 467 14.37 14.95 0.11
N HIS A 468 15.65 14.93 0.49
CA HIS A 468 16.35 13.69 0.80
C HIS A 468 15.77 12.99 2.03
N PHE A 469 15.34 13.73 3.04
CA PHE A 469 14.64 13.19 4.18
C PHE A 469 13.34 12.47 3.78
N ALA A 470 12.54 13.05 2.87
CA ALA A 470 11.31 12.44 2.39
C ALA A 470 11.56 11.17 1.57
N ILE A 471 12.61 11.13 0.75
CA ILE A 471 13.02 9.91 0.03
C ILE A 471 13.35 8.78 1.02
N LEU A 472 14.11 9.09 2.07
CA LEU A 472 14.43 8.13 3.13
C LEU A 472 13.20 7.64 3.88
N PHE A 473 12.32 8.56 4.20
CA PHE A 473 11.03 8.28 4.83
C PHE A 473 10.24 7.26 4.02
N GLU A 474 10.14 7.43 2.71
CA GLU A 474 9.42 6.50 1.84
C GLU A 474 10.08 5.13 1.80
N ALA A 475 11.40 5.05 1.67
CA ALA A 475 12.10 3.77 1.65
C ALA A 475 11.87 2.97 2.95
N LEU A 476 11.89 3.63 4.11
CA LEU A 476 11.57 3.01 5.39
C LEU A 476 10.09 2.57 5.48
N PHE A 477 9.21 3.37 4.90
CA PHE A 477 7.79 3.08 4.81
C PHE A 477 7.53 1.73 4.13
N ILE A 478 8.19 1.51 3.02
CA ILE A 478 7.98 0.35 2.17
C ILE A 478 8.64 -0.91 2.75
N LEU A 479 9.81 -0.75 3.35
CA LEU A 479 10.57 -1.90 3.85
C LEU A 479 9.82 -2.64 4.98
N THR A 480 9.03 -1.93 5.79
CA THR A 480 8.15 -2.58 6.80
C THR A 480 7.07 -3.45 6.16
N ALA A 481 6.52 -3.04 5.02
CA ALA A 481 5.56 -3.84 4.26
C ALA A 481 6.21 -5.11 3.66
N VAL A 482 7.47 -5.03 3.22
CA VAL A 482 8.23 -6.20 2.75
C VAL A 482 8.46 -7.22 3.87
N ASP A 483 8.79 -6.76 5.08
CA ASP A 483 9.03 -7.61 6.24
C ASP A 483 7.75 -8.36 6.67
N ALA A 484 6.69 -7.63 6.90
CA ALA A 484 5.40 -8.17 7.31
C ALA A 484 4.81 -9.07 6.20
N GLY A 485 4.96 -8.67 4.94
CA GLY A 485 4.55 -9.43 3.77
C GLY A 485 5.28 -10.77 3.66
N THR A 486 6.61 -10.77 3.78
CA THR A 486 7.42 -11.98 3.72
C THR A 486 7.03 -12.97 4.81
N ARG A 487 6.79 -12.49 6.04
CA ARG A 487 6.32 -13.35 7.14
C ARG A 487 4.91 -13.89 6.89
N THR A 488 4.01 -13.08 6.37
CA THR A 488 2.65 -13.54 6.03
C THR A 488 2.68 -14.59 4.91
N ALA A 489 3.48 -14.39 3.86
CA ALA A 489 3.66 -15.36 2.79
C ALA A 489 4.26 -16.69 3.31
N ARG A 490 5.19 -16.62 4.26
CA ARG A 490 5.70 -17.79 4.96
C ARG A 490 4.56 -18.62 5.60
N PHE A 491 3.64 -17.97 6.31
CA PHE A 491 2.50 -18.65 6.91
C PHE A 491 1.63 -19.33 5.86
N MET A 492 1.35 -18.63 4.74
CA MET A 492 0.57 -19.20 3.65
C MET A 492 1.26 -20.40 2.98
N ILE A 493 2.58 -20.32 2.78
CA ILE A 493 3.37 -21.45 2.25
C ILE A 493 3.33 -22.64 3.22
N GLN A 494 3.46 -22.40 4.53
CA GLN A 494 3.33 -23.44 5.53
C GLN A 494 1.92 -24.05 5.51
N ASP A 495 0.85 -23.26 5.41
CA ASP A 495 -0.53 -23.76 5.30
C ASP A 495 -0.69 -24.65 4.05
N LEU A 496 -0.16 -24.22 2.88
CA LEU A 496 -0.20 -24.99 1.64
C LEU A 496 0.60 -26.30 1.72
N LEU A 497 1.84 -26.23 2.21
CA LEU A 497 2.71 -27.41 2.38
C LEU A 497 2.15 -28.38 3.41
N GLY A 498 1.49 -27.88 4.44
CA GLY A 498 0.83 -28.72 5.45
C GLY A 498 -0.30 -29.59 4.91
N ASN A 499 -0.91 -29.21 3.78
CA ASN A 499 -1.90 -30.04 3.08
C ASN A 499 -1.26 -31.25 2.38
N VAL A 500 0.03 -31.15 2.01
CA VAL A 500 0.79 -32.25 1.36
C VAL A 500 1.56 -33.08 2.41
N TYR A 501 2.25 -32.36 3.33
CA TYR A 501 3.06 -33.01 4.37
C TYR A 501 2.87 -32.28 5.71
N LYS A 502 2.08 -32.86 6.60
CA LYS A 502 1.65 -32.30 7.89
C LYS A 502 2.75 -31.61 8.71
N PRO A 503 3.99 -32.19 8.86
CA PRO A 503 5.05 -31.54 9.64
C PRO A 503 5.48 -30.16 9.11
N LEU A 504 5.39 -29.91 7.80
CA LEU A 504 5.71 -28.60 7.20
C LEU A 504 4.64 -27.54 7.48
N GLY A 505 3.42 -27.95 7.81
CA GLY A 505 2.32 -27.07 8.21
C GLY A 505 2.38 -26.61 9.67
N ASN A 506 3.31 -27.09 10.46
CA ASN A 506 3.44 -26.70 11.87
C ASN A 506 4.10 -25.32 11.99
N LEU A 507 3.30 -24.30 12.32
CA LEU A 507 3.75 -22.91 12.47
C LEU A 507 4.81 -22.74 13.57
N SER A 508 4.77 -23.56 14.62
CA SER A 508 5.75 -23.50 15.72
C SER A 508 7.09 -24.15 15.38
N SER A 509 7.19 -24.88 14.25
CA SER A 509 8.42 -25.55 13.84
C SER A 509 9.40 -24.58 13.17
N TYR A 510 10.58 -24.39 13.76
CA TYR A 510 11.65 -23.57 13.17
C TYR A 510 12.11 -24.10 11.79
N LYS A 511 12.27 -25.42 11.65
CA LYS A 511 12.71 -26.05 10.39
C LYS A 511 11.70 -25.80 9.27
N ALA A 512 10.41 -26.00 9.54
CA ALA A 512 9.35 -25.71 8.58
C ALA A 512 9.27 -24.21 8.25
N GLY A 513 9.43 -23.34 9.25
CA GLY A 513 9.47 -21.89 9.06
C GLY A 513 10.64 -21.42 8.19
N ILE A 514 11.85 -21.92 8.41
CA ILE A 514 13.05 -21.62 7.60
C ILE A 514 12.83 -22.07 6.15
N PHE A 515 12.36 -23.30 5.94
CA PHE A 515 12.11 -23.83 4.61
C PHE A 515 11.05 -23.01 3.84
N ALA A 516 9.94 -22.71 4.48
CA ALA A 516 8.89 -21.88 3.89
C ALA A 516 9.35 -20.45 3.60
N THR A 517 10.19 -19.87 4.48
CA THR A 517 10.79 -18.52 4.24
C THR A 517 11.74 -18.55 3.04
N LEU A 518 12.55 -19.61 2.91
CA LEU A 518 13.46 -19.75 1.78
C LEU A 518 12.69 -19.79 0.46
N LEU A 519 11.62 -20.58 0.39
CA LEU A 519 10.75 -20.64 -0.79
C LEU A 519 10.08 -19.27 -1.08
N CYS A 520 9.61 -18.60 -0.04
CA CYS A 520 9.01 -17.29 -0.14
C CYS A 520 9.99 -16.26 -0.74
N VAL A 521 11.18 -16.17 -0.14
CA VAL A 521 12.21 -15.20 -0.56
C VAL A 521 12.75 -15.54 -1.94
N ALA A 522 12.92 -16.83 -2.27
CA ALA A 522 13.27 -17.23 -3.63
C ALA A 522 12.21 -16.80 -4.65
N GLY A 523 10.92 -16.94 -4.30
CA GLY A 523 9.81 -16.55 -5.18
C GLY A 523 9.77 -15.04 -5.45
N TRP A 524 9.62 -14.20 -4.44
CA TRP A 524 9.55 -12.74 -4.66
C TRP A 524 10.92 -12.14 -5.04
N GLY A 525 12.01 -12.74 -4.57
CA GLY A 525 13.36 -12.32 -4.90
C GLY A 525 13.71 -12.53 -6.37
N TYR A 526 13.20 -13.59 -7.00
CA TYR A 526 13.33 -13.80 -8.44
C TYR A 526 12.69 -12.64 -9.23
N PHE A 527 11.45 -12.27 -8.90
CA PHE A 527 10.77 -11.15 -9.56
C PHE A 527 11.48 -9.81 -9.28
N LEU A 528 11.94 -9.59 -8.05
CA LEU A 528 12.71 -8.40 -7.68
C LEU A 528 13.98 -8.29 -8.53
N TYR A 529 14.78 -9.36 -8.60
CA TYR A 529 16.03 -9.35 -9.33
C TYR A 529 15.81 -9.14 -10.83
N GLN A 530 14.82 -9.82 -11.43
CA GLN A 530 14.46 -9.62 -12.84
C GLN A 530 14.01 -8.16 -13.10
N GLY A 531 13.25 -7.57 -12.19
CA GLY A 531 12.83 -6.17 -12.30
C GLY A 531 13.96 -5.17 -12.16
N THR A 532 14.99 -5.46 -11.35
CA THR A 532 16.17 -4.57 -11.19
C THR A 532 17.08 -4.54 -12.42
N ILE A 533 17.17 -5.65 -13.14
CA ILE A 533 17.98 -5.75 -14.37
C ILE A 533 17.20 -5.43 -15.66
N ASP A 534 15.92 -5.06 -15.56
CA ASP A 534 15.09 -4.71 -16.70
C ASP A 534 15.46 -3.31 -17.24
N PRO A 535 15.90 -3.19 -18.52
CA PRO A 535 16.26 -1.90 -19.11
C PRO A 535 15.12 -0.87 -19.15
N LYS A 536 13.86 -1.33 -19.23
CA LYS A 536 12.67 -0.46 -19.21
C LYS A 536 12.28 0.00 -17.79
N GLY A 537 12.93 -0.55 -16.77
CA GLY A 537 12.59 -0.32 -15.39
C GLY A 537 11.35 -1.08 -14.96
N GLY A 538 11.52 -2.11 -14.11
CA GLY A 538 10.46 -3.06 -13.71
C GLY A 538 9.22 -2.44 -13.05
N ILE A 539 9.24 -1.16 -12.64
CA ILE A 539 8.04 -0.48 -12.12
C ILE A 539 6.99 -0.33 -13.22
N TYR A 540 7.38 0.05 -14.43
CA TYR A 540 6.42 0.24 -15.53
C TYR A 540 5.78 -1.06 -16.01
N THR A 541 6.50 -2.17 -15.91
CA THR A 541 6.02 -3.49 -16.33
C THR A 541 5.17 -4.17 -15.27
N LEU A 542 5.55 -4.09 -13.99
CA LEU A 542 4.89 -4.82 -12.90
C LEU A 542 3.80 -4.00 -12.18
N TRP A 543 3.88 -2.64 -12.15
CA TRP A 543 2.91 -1.82 -11.43
C TRP A 543 1.45 -1.96 -11.92
N PRO A 544 1.18 -2.03 -13.22
CA PRO A 544 -0.17 -2.26 -13.71
C PRO A 544 -0.78 -3.59 -13.28
N LEU A 545 0.04 -4.65 -13.20
CA LEU A 545 -0.37 -5.96 -12.69
C LEU A 545 -0.63 -5.91 -11.18
N PHE A 546 0.20 -5.17 -10.43
CA PHE A 546 0.02 -4.92 -9.01
C PHE A 546 -1.37 -4.35 -8.69
N GLY A 547 -1.79 -3.30 -9.39
CA GLY A 547 -3.06 -2.64 -9.10
C GLY A 547 -4.28 -3.55 -9.29
N VAL A 548 -4.33 -4.30 -10.41
CA VAL A 548 -5.43 -5.23 -10.70
C VAL A 548 -5.44 -6.41 -9.73
N SER A 549 -4.29 -7.06 -9.53
CA SER A 549 -4.19 -8.23 -8.64
C SER A 549 -4.45 -7.86 -7.17
N ASN A 550 -3.99 -6.70 -6.74
CA ASN A 550 -4.24 -6.18 -5.40
C ASN A 550 -5.75 -5.94 -5.13
N GLN A 551 -6.46 -5.35 -6.07
CA GLN A 551 -7.92 -5.17 -5.94
C GLN A 551 -8.71 -6.47 -6.09
N MET A 552 -8.28 -7.42 -6.94
CA MET A 552 -8.90 -8.75 -6.97
C MET A 552 -8.82 -9.44 -5.61
N LEU A 553 -7.68 -9.34 -4.97
CA LEU A 553 -7.46 -9.87 -3.63
C LEU A 553 -8.39 -9.21 -2.60
N ALA A 554 -8.55 -7.88 -2.65
CA ALA A 554 -9.50 -7.17 -1.81
C ALA A 554 -10.95 -7.64 -2.02
N GLY A 555 -11.35 -7.83 -3.28
CA GLY A 555 -12.66 -8.38 -3.63
C GLY A 555 -12.87 -9.77 -3.05
N MET A 556 -11.90 -10.67 -3.17
CA MET A 556 -11.98 -12.02 -2.57
C MET A 556 -12.08 -11.99 -1.04
N ALA A 557 -11.35 -11.10 -0.39
CA ALA A 557 -11.42 -10.94 1.06
C ALA A 557 -12.79 -10.40 1.52
N LEU A 558 -13.36 -9.42 0.81
CA LEU A 558 -14.70 -8.92 1.07
C LEU A 558 -15.79 -9.98 0.83
N LEU A 559 -15.64 -10.84 -0.19
CA LEU A 559 -16.53 -11.97 -0.41
C LEU A 559 -16.47 -12.97 0.74
N LEU A 560 -15.28 -13.33 1.20
CA LEU A 560 -15.11 -14.21 2.36
C LEU A 560 -15.85 -13.66 3.59
N VAL A 561 -15.63 -12.40 3.89
CA VAL A 561 -16.27 -11.74 5.04
C VAL A 561 -17.79 -11.68 4.88
N THR A 562 -18.27 -11.43 3.67
CA THR A 562 -19.71 -11.47 3.36
C THR A 562 -20.29 -12.85 3.65
N VAL A 563 -19.63 -13.93 3.20
CA VAL A 563 -20.02 -15.32 3.49
C VAL A 563 -20.04 -15.57 5.00
N VAL A 564 -19.01 -15.13 5.72
CA VAL A 564 -18.96 -15.26 7.19
C VAL A 564 -20.15 -14.60 7.86
N LEU A 565 -20.48 -13.35 7.50
CA LEU A 565 -21.61 -12.62 8.07
C LEU A 565 -22.97 -13.25 7.72
N PHE A 566 -23.12 -13.80 6.52
CA PHE A 566 -24.32 -14.58 6.14
C PHE A 566 -24.45 -15.83 7.00
N LYS A 567 -23.37 -16.60 7.19
CA LYS A 567 -23.37 -17.80 8.05
C LYS A 567 -23.64 -17.48 9.53
N MET A 568 -23.26 -16.27 9.97
CA MET A 568 -23.60 -15.78 11.31
C MET A 568 -25.05 -15.29 11.43
N GLY A 569 -25.88 -15.40 10.37
CA GLY A 569 -27.26 -14.89 10.35
C GLY A 569 -27.38 -13.37 10.34
N ARG A 570 -26.31 -12.65 10.00
CA ARG A 570 -26.26 -11.17 10.04
C ARG A 570 -26.48 -10.56 8.65
N PHE A 571 -27.54 -10.94 7.96
CA PHE A 571 -27.78 -10.60 6.56
C PHE A 571 -27.75 -9.10 6.26
N LYS A 572 -28.45 -8.27 7.07
CA LYS A 572 -28.42 -6.80 6.92
C LYS A 572 -27.02 -6.23 7.18
N GLY A 573 -26.31 -6.78 8.15
CA GLY A 573 -24.92 -6.38 8.46
C GLY A 573 -23.93 -6.76 7.37
N ALA A 574 -24.18 -7.84 6.63
CA ALA A 574 -23.31 -8.30 5.56
C ALA A 574 -23.23 -7.32 4.37
N MET A 575 -24.22 -6.42 4.22
CA MET A 575 -24.22 -5.41 3.16
C MET A 575 -23.02 -4.44 3.28
N ILE A 576 -22.44 -4.28 4.47
CA ILE A 576 -21.24 -3.43 4.66
C ILE A 576 -20.03 -3.95 3.88
N SER A 577 -19.94 -5.26 3.64
CA SER A 577 -18.86 -5.90 2.87
C SER A 577 -19.33 -6.30 1.46
N ALA A 578 -20.59 -6.68 1.29
CA ALA A 578 -21.14 -7.11 0.01
C ALA A 578 -21.17 -5.98 -1.05
N LEU A 579 -21.59 -4.76 -0.66
CA LEU A 579 -21.65 -3.63 -1.58
C LEU A 579 -20.25 -3.21 -2.07
N PRO A 580 -19.26 -2.99 -1.20
CA PRO A 580 -17.89 -2.77 -1.66
C PRO A 580 -17.33 -3.94 -2.49
N ALA A 581 -17.64 -5.21 -2.15
CA ALA A 581 -17.20 -6.37 -2.92
C ALA A 581 -17.70 -6.32 -4.37
N VAL A 582 -18.99 -6.05 -4.57
CA VAL A 582 -19.59 -5.94 -5.92
C VAL A 582 -18.93 -4.81 -6.70
N LEU A 583 -18.78 -3.64 -6.10
CA LEU A 583 -18.15 -2.48 -6.76
C LEU A 583 -16.71 -2.80 -7.18
N ILE A 584 -15.89 -3.29 -6.25
CA ILE A 584 -14.47 -3.57 -6.50
C ILE A 584 -14.30 -4.68 -7.54
N LEU A 585 -15.06 -5.75 -7.44
CA LEU A 585 -14.99 -6.83 -8.43
C LEU A 585 -15.44 -6.36 -9.82
N SER A 586 -16.48 -5.53 -9.92
CA SER A 586 -16.91 -4.96 -11.20
C SER A 586 -15.80 -4.11 -11.85
N ILE A 587 -15.19 -3.21 -11.07
CA ILE A 587 -14.05 -2.39 -11.52
C ILE A 587 -12.89 -3.30 -11.96
N THR A 588 -12.56 -4.30 -11.15
CA THR A 588 -11.36 -5.12 -11.35
C THR A 588 -11.52 -6.09 -12.51
N PHE A 589 -12.68 -6.72 -12.66
CA PHE A 589 -12.95 -7.58 -13.83
C PHE A 589 -12.96 -6.77 -15.13
N TYR A 590 -13.61 -5.60 -15.12
CA TYR A 590 -13.61 -4.74 -16.31
C TYR A 590 -12.21 -4.30 -16.71
N SER A 591 -11.40 -3.86 -15.74
CA SER A 591 -10.01 -3.49 -16.03
C SER A 591 -9.14 -4.67 -16.45
N GLY A 592 -9.33 -5.85 -15.83
CA GLY A 592 -8.63 -7.08 -16.20
C GLY A 592 -8.94 -7.48 -17.65
N ILE A 593 -10.18 -7.38 -18.07
CA ILE A 593 -10.59 -7.63 -19.46
C ILE A 593 -9.90 -6.64 -20.41
N LEU A 594 -9.92 -5.33 -20.10
CA LEU A 594 -9.26 -4.31 -20.92
C LEU A 594 -7.74 -4.51 -21.02
N LYS A 595 -7.09 -5.06 -19.97
CA LYS A 595 -5.67 -5.38 -19.99
C LYS A 595 -5.32 -6.60 -20.82
N VAL A 596 -6.27 -7.51 -21.04
CA VAL A 596 -6.01 -8.73 -21.81
C VAL A 596 -6.50 -8.57 -23.26
N VAL A 597 -7.73 -8.09 -23.46
CA VAL A 597 -8.40 -8.09 -24.77
C VAL A 597 -8.10 -6.80 -25.53
N PRO A 598 -7.52 -6.89 -26.77
CA PRO A 598 -7.32 -5.73 -27.61
C PRO A 598 -8.66 -5.20 -28.15
N LYS A 599 -8.77 -3.88 -28.31
CA LYS A 599 -9.93 -3.24 -28.91
C LYS A 599 -9.55 -2.65 -30.26
N SER A 600 -10.06 -3.21 -31.32
CA SER A 600 -9.55 -3.04 -32.69
C SER A 600 -9.48 -1.60 -33.25
N ASN A 601 -10.22 -0.62 -32.67
CA ASN A 601 -10.28 0.76 -33.17
C ASN A 601 -9.91 1.83 -32.12
N ASP A 602 -9.36 1.46 -30.97
CA ASP A 602 -9.07 2.40 -29.89
C ASP A 602 -7.57 2.33 -29.54
N SER A 603 -6.81 3.31 -30.01
CA SER A 603 -5.37 3.39 -29.78
C SER A 603 -5.01 3.51 -28.28
N VAL A 604 -5.85 4.21 -27.50
CA VAL A 604 -5.65 4.41 -26.06
C VAL A 604 -5.81 3.08 -25.31
N LEU A 605 -6.85 2.31 -25.61
CA LEU A 605 -7.10 1.01 -25.00
C LEU A 605 -6.12 -0.07 -25.47
N ASN A 606 -5.61 0.04 -26.71
CA ASN A 606 -4.57 -0.87 -27.20
C ASN A 606 -3.22 -0.65 -26.49
N ASN A 607 -2.93 0.56 -26.00
CA ASN A 607 -1.75 0.80 -25.16
C ASN A 607 -1.85 0.12 -23.79
N VAL A 608 -3.05 -0.18 -23.31
CA VAL A 608 -3.32 -0.87 -22.03
C VAL A 608 -3.30 -2.40 -22.20
N SER A 609 -3.70 -2.92 -23.38
CA SER A 609 -3.85 -4.36 -23.62
C SER A 609 -2.51 -5.06 -23.84
N HIS A 610 -2.22 -6.06 -23.00
CA HIS A 610 -1.02 -6.89 -23.13
C HIS A 610 -0.98 -7.64 -24.48
N VAL A 611 -2.11 -8.14 -24.96
CA VAL A 611 -2.19 -8.85 -26.25
C VAL A 611 -1.94 -7.90 -27.42
N ALA A 612 -2.48 -6.67 -27.37
CA ALA A 612 -2.18 -5.66 -28.40
C ALA A 612 -0.70 -5.27 -28.40
N GLN A 613 -0.09 -5.10 -27.22
CA GLN A 613 1.34 -4.81 -27.10
C GLN A 613 2.20 -5.96 -27.63
N MET A 614 1.82 -7.22 -27.38
CA MET A 614 2.49 -8.37 -27.97
C MET A 614 2.47 -8.36 -29.49
N GLN A 615 1.36 -7.97 -30.11
CA GLN A 615 1.24 -7.84 -31.56
C GLN A 615 2.19 -6.75 -32.10
N ILE A 616 2.17 -5.56 -31.49
CA ILE A 616 3.05 -4.45 -31.86
C ILE A 616 4.53 -4.84 -31.72
N ILE A 617 4.89 -5.51 -30.63
CA ILE A 617 6.26 -5.96 -30.38
C ILE A 617 6.68 -7.03 -31.40
N LYS A 618 5.78 -7.94 -31.76
CA LYS A 618 6.05 -8.97 -32.80
C LYS A 618 6.37 -8.35 -34.14
N GLU A 619 5.64 -7.31 -34.54
CA GLU A 619 5.93 -6.55 -35.78
C GLU A 619 7.31 -5.85 -35.69
N LYS A 620 7.63 -5.23 -34.54
CA LYS A 620 8.94 -4.60 -34.33
C LYS A 620 10.09 -5.61 -34.35
N ILE A 621 9.91 -6.81 -33.79
CA ILE A 621 10.88 -7.91 -33.84
C ILE A 621 11.18 -8.30 -35.29
N ALA A 622 10.15 -8.37 -36.15
CA ALA A 622 10.33 -8.73 -37.59
C ALA A 622 11.11 -7.67 -38.38
N LEU A 623 11.13 -6.42 -37.93
CA LEU A 623 11.82 -5.31 -38.60
C LEU A 623 13.20 -4.99 -38.00
N THR A 624 13.57 -5.58 -36.84
CA THR A 624 14.78 -5.24 -36.11
C THR A 624 15.92 -6.17 -36.47
N THR A 625 17.05 -5.60 -36.92
CA THR A 625 18.29 -6.32 -37.27
C THR A 625 19.36 -6.24 -36.15
N ASP A 626 19.26 -5.31 -35.22
CA ASP A 626 20.17 -5.18 -34.07
C ASP A 626 19.91 -6.26 -33.02
N GLU A 627 20.91 -7.08 -32.75
CA GLU A 627 20.82 -8.21 -31.80
C GLU A 627 20.47 -7.79 -30.37
N LYS A 628 20.98 -6.62 -29.90
CA LYS A 628 20.69 -6.10 -28.56
C LYS A 628 19.26 -5.61 -28.45
N ALA A 629 18.78 -4.89 -29.47
CA ALA A 629 17.39 -4.45 -29.54
C ALA A 629 16.44 -5.65 -29.66
N LEU A 630 16.81 -6.67 -30.47
CA LEU A 630 16.03 -7.90 -30.62
C LEU A 630 15.84 -8.64 -29.28
N LYS A 631 16.91 -8.85 -28.50
CA LYS A 631 16.85 -9.47 -27.20
C LYS A 631 15.93 -8.69 -26.22
N THR A 632 15.99 -7.35 -26.28
CA THR A 632 15.13 -6.48 -25.46
C THR A 632 13.66 -6.61 -25.85
N LEU A 633 13.35 -6.64 -27.14
CA LEU A 633 11.99 -6.82 -27.64
C LEU A 633 11.43 -8.21 -27.30
N GLN A 634 12.24 -9.27 -27.46
CA GLN A 634 11.85 -10.64 -27.08
C GLN A 634 11.54 -10.74 -25.58
N LYS A 635 12.37 -10.13 -24.70
CA LYS A 635 12.11 -10.08 -23.27
C LYS A 635 10.81 -9.32 -22.96
N SER A 636 10.56 -8.19 -23.63
CA SER A 636 9.33 -7.42 -23.48
C SER A 636 8.09 -8.21 -23.92
N PHE A 637 8.16 -8.93 -25.04
CA PHE A 637 7.09 -9.82 -25.52
C PHE A 637 6.75 -10.88 -24.47
N PHE A 638 7.78 -11.54 -23.91
CA PHE A 638 7.60 -12.57 -22.89
C PHE A 638 6.99 -12.02 -21.60
N ASN A 639 7.39 -10.82 -21.16
CA ASN A 639 6.81 -10.16 -19.98
C ASN A 639 5.31 -9.88 -20.20
N HIS A 640 4.92 -9.32 -21.34
CA HIS A 640 3.50 -9.09 -21.64
C HIS A 640 2.69 -10.40 -21.72
N ALA A 641 3.28 -11.49 -22.22
CA ALA A 641 2.63 -12.80 -22.25
C ALA A 641 2.38 -13.34 -20.84
N ILE A 642 3.38 -13.26 -19.95
CA ILE A 642 3.23 -13.66 -18.55
C ILE A 642 2.16 -12.80 -17.85
N ASP A 643 2.19 -11.49 -18.02
CA ASP A 643 1.23 -10.57 -17.39
C ASP A 643 -0.21 -10.87 -17.84
N ALA A 644 -0.41 -11.16 -19.12
CA ALA A 644 -1.72 -11.56 -19.65
C ALA A 644 -2.20 -12.89 -19.03
N ILE A 645 -1.33 -13.90 -18.95
CA ILE A 645 -1.66 -15.21 -18.37
C ILE A 645 -1.99 -15.06 -16.88
N LEU A 646 -1.18 -14.33 -16.12
CA LEU A 646 -1.40 -14.09 -14.69
C LEU A 646 -2.70 -13.32 -14.46
N CYS A 647 -2.98 -12.29 -15.27
CA CYS A 647 -4.22 -11.53 -15.17
C CYS A 647 -5.46 -12.43 -15.39
N VAL A 648 -5.45 -13.29 -16.42
CA VAL A 648 -6.52 -14.26 -16.66
C VAL A 648 -6.65 -15.25 -15.51
N PHE A 649 -5.53 -15.81 -15.04
CA PHE A 649 -5.54 -16.74 -13.92
C PHE A 649 -6.15 -16.12 -12.65
N PHE A 650 -5.76 -14.91 -12.29
CA PHE A 650 -6.31 -14.21 -11.11
C PHE A 650 -7.79 -13.89 -11.29
N MET A 651 -8.22 -13.49 -12.48
CA MET A 651 -9.65 -13.30 -12.78
C MET A 651 -10.45 -14.60 -12.60
N LEU A 652 -9.94 -15.74 -13.06
CA LEU A 652 -10.61 -17.03 -12.90
C LEU A 652 -10.71 -17.44 -11.44
N VAL A 653 -9.65 -17.22 -10.64
CA VAL A 653 -9.65 -17.46 -9.19
C VAL A 653 -10.72 -16.59 -8.49
N ALA A 654 -10.74 -15.30 -8.78
CA ALA A 654 -11.72 -14.38 -8.20
C ALA A 654 -13.17 -14.72 -8.61
N LEU A 655 -13.38 -15.13 -9.86
CA LEU A 655 -14.67 -15.58 -10.37
C LEU A 655 -15.14 -16.86 -9.65
N LEU A 656 -14.25 -17.82 -9.43
CA LEU A 656 -14.56 -19.05 -8.68
C LEU A 656 -15.01 -18.72 -7.25
N VAL A 657 -14.26 -17.85 -6.55
CA VAL A 657 -14.61 -17.39 -5.20
C VAL A 657 -15.95 -16.67 -5.21
N LEU A 658 -16.23 -15.81 -6.21
CA LEU A 658 -17.48 -15.10 -6.34
C LEU A 658 -18.69 -16.07 -6.52
N ILE A 659 -18.58 -17.01 -7.46
CA ILE A 659 -19.65 -17.99 -7.73
C ILE A 659 -19.98 -18.78 -6.47
N VAL A 660 -18.96 -19.28 -5.76
CA VAL A 660 -19.17 -20.07 -4.54
C VAL A 660 -19.72 -19.21 -3.41
N SER A 661 -19.27 -17.96 -3.27
CA SER A 661 -19.80 -17.00 -2.29
C SER A 661 -21.28 -16.74 -2.50
N VAL A 662 -21.68 -16.44 -3.75
CA VAL A 662 -23.08 -16.22 -4.10
C VAL A 662 -23.93 -17.46 -3.79
N ARG A 663 -23.44 -18.66 -4.13
CA ARG A 663 -24.14 -19.92 -3.84
C ARG A 663 -24.35 -20.13 -2.34
N ILE A 664 -23.31 -19.92 -1.53
CA ILE A 664 -23.39 -20.10 -0.07
C ILE A 664 -24.33 -19.05 0.55
N CYS A 665 -24.20 -17.78 0.19
CA CYS A 665 -25.07 -16.71 0.68
C CYS A 665 -26.54 -16.92 0.31
N SER A 666 -26.81 -17.34 -0.94
CA SER A 666 -28.14 -17.67 -1.42
C SER A 666 -28.75 -18.85 -0.65
N ASN A 667 -27.99 -19.94 -0.44
CA ASN A 667 -28.44 -21.08 0.34
C ASN A 667 -28.72 -20.73 1.81
N ALA A 668 -27.84 -19.92 2.43
CA ALA A 668 -28.03 -19.45 3.78
C ALA A 668 -29.25 -18.56 3.96
N TYR A 669 -29.57 -17.70 2.97
CA TYR A 669 -30.67 -16.76 3.03
C TYR A 669 -32.01 -17.39 2.67
N PHE A 670 -32.10 -18.11 1.53
CA PHE A 670 -33.36 -18.63 1.00
C PHE A 670 -33.71 -20.03 1.49
N LYS A 671 -32.71 -20.89 1.76
CA LYS A 671 -32.91 -22.29 2.13
C LYS A 671 -32.60 -22.61 3.58
N ASN A 672 -32.13 -21.63 4.38
CA ASN A 672 -31.62 -21.83 5.73
C ASN A 672 -30.55 -22.94 5.83
N GLN A 673 -29.81 -23.19 4.75
CA GLN A 673 -28.78 -24.22 4.66
C GLN A 673 -27.41 -23.56 4.78
N ILE A 674 -26.70 -23.84 5.87
CA ILE A 674 -25.33 -23.35 6.11
C ILE A 674 -24.36 -24.49 5.83
N TYR A 675 -23.78 -24.50 4.63
CA TYR A 675 -22.77 -25.48 4.26
C TYR A 675 -21.67 -24.84 3.39
N PRO A 676 -20.38 -25.06 3.70
CA PRO A 676 -19.82 -25.66 4.93
C PRO A 676 -20.29 -24.90 6.19
N PRO A 677 -20.23 -25.56 7.38
CA PRO A 677 -20.63 -24.89 8.63
C PRO A 677 -19.71 -23.70 8.94
N LEU A 678 -20.17 -22.82 9.80
CA LEU A 678 -19.35 -21.69 10.28
C LEU A 678 -18.13 -22.22 11.02
N ALA A 679 -16.93 -21.84 10.60
CA ALA A 679 -15.66 -22.34 11.14
C ALA A 679 -15.10 -21.48 12.30
N GLU A 680 -15.97 -20.96 13.13
CA GLU A 680 -15.55 -20.17 14.30
C GLU A 680 -14.95 -21.08 15.37
N THR A 681 -13.81 -20.68 15.97
CA THR A 681 -13.18 -21.43 17.07
C THR A 681 -14.08 -21.48 18.31
N PRO A 682 -13.97 -22.52 19.17
CA PRO A 682 -14.68 -22.57 20.44
C PRO A 682 -14.45 -21.32 21.29
N TYR A 683 -15.44 -20.96 22.08
CA TYR A 683 -15.32 -19.85 23.02
C TYR A 683 -14.37 -20.23 24.17
N ILE A 684 -13.29 -19.47 24.31
CA ILE A 684 -12.36 -19.58 25.45
C ILE A 684 -12.43 -18.23 26.18
N LYS A 685 -12.70 -18.26 27.48
CA LYS A 685 -12.77 -17.03 28.29
C LYS A 685 -11.38 -16.44 28.46
N ALA A 686 -11.26 -15.13 28.30
CA ALA A 686 -10.02 -14.40 28.59
C ALA A 686 -9.75 -14.48 30.11
N THR A 687 -8.52 -14.77 30.47
CA THR A 687 -8.05 -14.83 31.86
C THR A 687 -7.54 -13.46 32.32
#